data_e70c924eeffe9862700c3610bb696c38
#
_entry.id   e70c924eeffe9862700c3610bb696c38
#
_cell.length_a   1.000
_cell.length_b   1.000
_cell.length_c   1.000
_cell.angle_alpha   90.00
_cell.angle_beta   90.00
_cell.angle_gamma   90.00
#
_symmetry.space_group_name_H-M   'P 1'
#
loop_
_entity.id
_entity.type
_entity.pdbx_description
1 polymer ?
#
loop_
_entity_poly.entity_id
_entity_poly.type
_entity_poly.pdbx_seq_one_letter_code
_entity_poly.pdbx_strand_id
1 'polypeptide(L)'
;MKSILFILFLLTIAPNIFSQDLPHWMTEEESVMWKNYTAPFNPLFSDPPPSPVRGMAEWEELQGIIITWTSFQSILRQIVDYAQEEGKVFIICSDSNSVKSYLLAGGVPLYNLEFLITSFNSIWVRDYGPWTAYTNDIDTLNIIDWIYNRPRPLDDITPVFFANYIYAPIYQTTTPPYDLIHTGGNLMVDGHGTAFSSKLILNENPGKTEAQIDEIMSKFLGINRYIKMNNLPYDVIHHIDMHIKLLDEETLLVGQYPTGISDGPQIEANLQYVLNNFQTCFGKPFNVIRIPMPPEGGQYPPQGDYRTYTNSMIVNKTVIIPTYEYQYDTTAFRIYREAMPGYNIVGINSNSIIPSLGAIHCIVKEVGVFDPIWISHAKLDPIVETADLIQIKAVIKTKSGIAEASVFWSADTALGFNLSTMQFISGDTALGYIPAQTDSTEIFYYISATSNSGRTVTKPLVAPDGVYKFLVDNPVPVELITFTAAMVNKSVVLRWETATELNNSGFEVERKVNQNNFEKISFLPGFGTSTEKHFYTFTDKPDNGGKISYRLKQIDFNGDFNYSKIVEVDFNLPKEFSIAQNYPNPFNPVTKIEFVIPNSSLVILKIYDVLGREVSTIVNEEKQPGTYEVEFNGSDLPSGVYLYTLRAGTFIESKKMLLLK
;
A
#
# COMPACT_ATOMS: atom_id res chain seq x y z
N MET A 1 20.13 62.12 16.45
CA MET A 1 19.87 61.49 17.73
C MET A 1 18.47 60.91 17.71
N LYS A 2 18.33 59.65 17.42
CA LYS A 2 17.07 58.90 17.52
C LYS A 2 17.28 57.82 18.57
N SER A 3 16.54 57.97 19.68
CA SER A 3 16.59 57.08 20.81
C SER A 3 16.03 55.73 20.45
N ILE A 4 16.84 54.66 20.61
CA ILE A 4 16.41 53.27 20.52
C ILE A 4 15.83 52.90 21.89
N LEU A 5 14.54 52.66 21.92
CA LEU A 5 13.83 52.19 23.10
C LEU A 5 14.05 50.63 23.18
N PHE A 6 14.87 50.20 24.12
CA PHE A 6 15.01 48.78 24.47
C PHE A 6 13.82 48.42 25.35
N ILE A 7 12.91 47.62 24.81
CA ILE A 7 11.85 46.97 25.63
C ILE A 7 12.48 45.71 26.23
N LEU A 8 12.80 45.80 27.52
CA LEU A 8 13.21 44.67 28.34
C LEU A 8 11.97 43.82 28.65
N PHE A 9 11.77 42.69 27.96
CA PHE A 9 10.81 41.69 28.38
C PHE A 9 11.34 41.02 29.65
N LEU A 10 10.68 41.21 30.76
CA LEU A 10 10.89 40.40 31.96
C LEU A 10 10.46 38.94 31.64
N LEU A 11 11.44 38.10 31.35
CA LEU A 11 11.28 36.66 31.44
C LEU A 11 11.10 36.30 32.91
N THR A 12 9.89 36.03 33.32
CA THR A 12 9.62 35.31 34.56
C THR A 12 10.28 33.93 34.41
N ILE A 13 11.26 33.69 35.28
CA ILE A 13 11.99 32.41 35.36
C ILE A 13 10.96 31.32 35.67
N ALA A 14 10.52 30.59 34.63
CA ALA A 14 9.94 29.28 34.82
C ALA A 14 11.04 28.35 35.37
N PRO A 15 10.75 27.43 36.29
CA PRO A 15 11.75 26.54 36.84
C PRO A 15 12.39 25.78 35.69
N ASN A 16 13.72 25.60 35.75
CA ASN A 16 14.47 24.75 34.84
C ASN A 16 13.78 23.37 34.75
N ILE A 17 12.96 23.17 33.75
CA ILE A 17 12.53 21.85 33.35
C ILE A 17 13.75 21.30 32.62
N PHE A 18 14.58 20.52 33.33
CA PHE A 18 15.54 19.65 32.73
C PHE A 18 14.79 18.84 31.67
N SER A 19 15.38 18.67 30.49
CA SER A 19 14.80 17.88 29.41
C SER A 19 14.37 16.51 29.95
N GLN A 20 13.11 16.38 30.33
CA GLN A 20 12.48 15.09 30.50
C GLN A 20 12.29 14.55 29.09
N ASP A 21 12.45 13.23 28.93
CA ASP A 21 12.17 12.54 27.67
C ASP A 21 10.68 12.69 27.35
N LEU A 22 10.31 13.82 26.74
CA LEU A 22 8.90 14.08 26.40
C LEU A 22 8.44 13.07 25.35
N PRO A 23 7.29 12.38 25.60
CA PRO A 23 6.75 11.42 24.65
C PRO A 23 6.31 12.12 23.35
N HIS A 24 6.06 11.32 22.34
CA HIS A 24 5.58 11.83 21.05
C HIS A 24 4.16 12.40 21.15
N TRP A 25 3.32 11.83 22.00
CA TRP A 25 1.98 12.37 22.29
C TRP A 25 2.05 13.58 23.23
N MET A 26 0.97 14.33 23.28
CA MET A 26 0.79 15.43 24.21
C MET A 26 0.51 14.88 25.62
N THR A 27 1.30 15.29 26.61
CA THR A 27 1.06 14.92 28.01
C THR A 27 -0.20 15.59 28.56
N GLU A 28 -0.70 15.14 29.73
CA GLU A 28 -1.85 15.76 30.37
C GLU A 28 -1.57 17.25 30.71
N GLU A 29 -0.36 17.56 31.16
CA GLU A 29 0.07 18.94 31.46
C GLU A 29 0.11 19.78 30.19
N GLU A 30 0.68 19.26 29.11
CA GLU A 30 0.71 19.91 27.80
C GLU A 30 -0.71 20.14 27.24
N SER A 31 -1.62 19.19 27.47
CA SER A 31 -3.03 19.33 27.05
C SER A 31 -3.75 20.49 27.75
N VAL A 32 -3.38 20.78 28.99
CA VAL A 32 -3.87 21.96 29.72
C VAL A 32 -3.23 23.24 29.17
N MET A 33 -1.93 23.21 28.90
CA MET A 33 -1.19 24.34 28.35
C MET A 33 -1.67 24.70 26.93
N TRP A 34 -1.98 23.71 26.12
CA TRP A 34 -2.41 23.86 24.72
C TRP A 34 -3.62 24.79 24.57
N LYS A 35 -4.54 24.80 25.52
CA LYS A 35 -5.74 25.63 25.49
C LYS A 35 -5.43 27.15 25.44
N ASN A 36 -4.26 27.55 25.91
CA ASN A 36 -3.80 28.94 25.95
C ASN A 36 -2.48 29.15 25.19
N TYR A 37 -2.05 28.13 24.45
CA TYR A 37 -0.81 28.17 23.67
C TYR A 37 -0.94 29.14 22.51
N THR A 38 0.07 29.97 22.34
CA THR A 38 0.22 30.82 21.16
C THR A 38 1.58 30.49 20.55
N ALA A 39 1.58 30.03 19.31
CA ALA A 39 2.81 29.72 18.58
C ALA A 39 3.71 30.97 18.49
N PRO A 40 5.03 30.78 18.48
CA PRO A 40 5.98 31.87 18.21
C PRO A 40 5.66 32.52 16.85
N PHE A 41 5.49 33.82 16.84
CA PHE A 41 5.02 34.56 15.68
C PHE A 41 6.05 35.59 15.20
N ASN A 42 6.31 35.61 13.89
CA ASN A 42 7.05 36.67 13.21
C ASN A 42 6.26 37.20 12.01
N PRO A 43 5.70 38.45 12.09
CA PRO A 43 4.84 39.00 11.03
C PRO A 43 5.54 39.20 9.69
N LEU A 44 6.86 39.09 9.61
CA LEU A 44 7.62 39.33 8.38
C LEU A 44 7.59 38.16 7.37
N PHE A 45 7.08 36.99 7.77
CA PHE A 45 7.18 35.76 6.99
C PHE A 45 5.81 35.07 6.73
N SER A 46 4.71 35.80 6.89
CA SER A 46 3.34 35.26 6.76
C SER A 46 2.80 35.17 5.33
N ASP A 47 3.43 35.80 4.36
CA ASP A 47 3.05 35.68 2.95
C ASP A 47 3.60 34.38 2.36
N PRO A 48 2.87 33.72 1.44
CA PRO A 48 3.39 32.52 0.77
C PRO A 48 4.61 32.83 -0.08
N PRO A 49 5.48 31.84 -0.34
CA PRO A 49 6.60 31.99 -1.27
C PRO A 49 6.13 32.33 -2.68
N PRO A 50 6.99 32.94 -3.51
CA PRO A 50 6.66 33.20 -4.91
C PRO A 50 6.26 31.91 -5.65
N SER A 51 5.12 31.93 -6.34
CA SER A 51 4.61 30.79 -7.09
C SER A 51 5.27 30.71 -8.48
N PRO A 52 5.43 29.51 -9.08
CA PRO A 52 5.06 28.20 -8.53
C PRO A 52 6.02 27.70 -7.42
N VAL A 53 5.50 26.87 -6.55
CA VAL A 53 6.24 26.21 -5.45
C VAL A 53 6.17 24.69 -5.60
N ARG A 54 7.24 23.98 -5.26
CA ARG A 54 7.31 22.51 -5.24
C ARG A 54 7.85 22.05 -3.89
N GLY A 55 7.10 21.23 -3.16
CA GLY A 55 7.59 20.51 -1.99
C GLY A 55 8.55 19.40 -2.42
N MET A 56 9.66 19.25 -1.71
CA MET A 56 10.67 18.23 -1.97
C MET A 56 10.22 16.86 -1.46
N ALA A 57 10.45 15.80 -2.23
CA ALA A 57 10.27 14.43 -1.77
C ALA A 57 11.50 13.93 -0.98
N GLU A 58 11.28 12.97 -0.07
CA GLU A 58 12.32 12.46 0.83
C GLU A 58 13.46 11.74 0.08
N TRP A 59 13.18 11.13 -1.08
CA TRP A 59 14.17 10.42 -1.90
C TRP A 59 14.94 11.31 -2.90
N GLU A 60 14.71 12.62 -2.87
CA GLU A 60 15.51 13.55 -3.65
C GLU A 60 16.88 13.75 -3.01
N GLU A 61 17.80 14.37 -3.75
CA GLU A 61 19.13 14.64 -3.24
C GLU A 61 19.11 15.56 -2.01
N LEU A 62 19.70 15.11 -0.92
CA LEU A 62 19.79 15.82 0.35
C LEU A 62 21.18 16.45 0.53
N GLN A 63 21.23 17.70 1.01
CA GLN A 63 22.47 18.20 1.58
C GLN A 63 22.79 17.57 2.94
N GLY A 64 21.78 17.04 3.62
CA GLY A 64 21.90 16.35 4.89
C GLY A 64 20.60 16.19 5.64
N ILE A 65 20.73 15.87 6.92
CA ILE A 65 19.60 15.68 7.85
C ILE A 65 19.76 16.50 9.12
N ILE A 66 18.65 16.74 9.81
CA ILE A 66 18.62 17.39 11.14
C ILE A 66 18.23 16.33 12.16
N ILE A 67 18.91 16.35 13.33
CA ILE A 67 18.53 15.61 14.54
C ILE A 67 18.61 16.51 15.75
N THR A 68 17.86 16.18 16.83
CA THR A 68 17.96 16.86 18.11
C THR A 68 18.63 15.94 19.12
N TRP A 69 19.78 16.37 19.65
CA TRP A 69 20.61 15.57 20.54
C TRP A 69 20.14 15.68 22.00
N THR A 70 19.35 14.73 22.42
CA THR A 70 18.83 14.63 23.80
C THR A 70 18.78 13.18 24.28
N SER A 71 17.61 12.61 24.52
CA SER A 71 17.40 11.21 24.89
C SER A 71 17.79 10.24 23.74
N PHE A 72 17.84 8.96 24.05
CA PHE A 72 18.16 7.89 23.08
C PHE A 72 19.49 8.08 22.33
N GLN A 73 20.50 8.60 23.01
CA GLN A 73 21.79 8.96 22.40
C GLN A 73 22.47 7.79 21.67
N SER A 74 22.21 6.55 22.08
CA SER A 74 22.72 5.36 21.39
C SER A 74 22.11 5.19 19.98
N ILE A 75 20.85 5.56 19.80
CA ILE A 75 20.17 5.57 18.49
C ILE A 75 20.71 6.75 17.68
N LEU A 76 20.72 7.95 18.24
CA LEU A 76 21.21 9.15 17.56
C LEU A 76 22.65 9.00 17.07
N ARG A 77 23.51 8.38 17.87
CA ARG A 77 24.90 8.09 17.47
C ARG A 77 24.97 7.21 16.20
N GLN A 78 24.16 6.16 16.12
CA GLN A 78 24.12 5.30 14.94
C GLN A 78 23.53 6.04 13.73
N ILE A 79 22.52 6.89 13.92
CA ILE A 79 22.00 7.76 12.85
C ILE A 79 23.11 8.67 12.33
N VAL A 80 23.86 9.32 13.23
CA VAL A 80 25.01 10.18 12.84
C VAL A 80 26.05 9.37 12.04
N ASP A 81 26.39 8.19 12.52
CA ASP A 81 27.42 7.32 11.90
C ASP A 81 27.08 6.98 10.44
N TYR A 82 25.83 6.57 10.19
CA TYR A 82 25.37 6.26 8.83
C TYR A 82 25.13 7.51 7.97
N ALA A 83 24.53 8.56 8.54
CA ALA A 83 24.12 9.71 7.75
C ALA A 83 25.28 10.63 7.35
N GLN A 84 26.34 10.73 8.14
CA GLN A 84 27.50 11.55 7.82
C GLN A 84 28.29 11.05 6.57
N GLU A 85 28.15 9.77 6.22
CA GLU A 85 28.70 9.21 4.98
C GLU A 85 27.96 9.73 3.73
N GLU A 86 26.68 10.10 3.89
CA GLU A 86 25.80 10.50 2.82
C GLU A 86 25.66 12.03 2.68
N GLY A 87 25.91 12.77 3.72
CA GLY A 87 25.76 14.22 3.72
C GLY A 87 25.99 14.85 5.10
N LYS A 88 25.60 16.10 5.25
CA LYS A 88 25.73 16.80 6.53
C LYS A 88 24.75 16.26 7.56
N VAL A 89 25.17 16.19 8.82
CA VAL A 89 24.28 15.99 9.95
C VAL A 89 24.24 17.27 10.78
N PHE A 90 23.11 17.96 10.74
CA PHE A 90 22.85 19.14 11.54
C PHE A 90 22.31 18.69 12.92
N ILE A 91 23.11 18.90 13.95
CA ILE A 91 22.83 18.42 15.30
C ILE A 91 22.40 19.57 16.18
N ILE A 92 21.11 19.67 16.49
CA ILE A 92 20.58 20.59 17.49
C ILE A 92 20.99 20.08 18.86
N CYS A 93 21.70 20.89 19.64
CA CYS A 93 22.17 20.50 20.96
C CYS A 93 22.43 21.72 21.86
N SER A 94 22.43 21.51 23.17
CA SER A 94 22.80 22.54 24.15
C SER A 94 24.31 22.70 24.34
N ASP A 95 25.08 21.61 24.11
CA ASP A 95 26.54 21.58 24.22
C ASP A 95 27.19 20.65 23.20
N SER A 96 27.86 21.21 22.22
CA SER A 96 28.55 20.43 21.16
C SER A 96 29.75 19.61 21.68
N ASN A 97 30.39 20.02 22.78
CA ASN A 97 31.54 19.27 23.29
C ASN A 97 31.09 17.94 23.91
N SER A 98 30.01 17.93 24.61
CA SER A 98 29.39 16.70 25.13
C SER A 98 29.01 15.74 23.98
N VAL A 99 28.38 16.25 22.91
CA VAL A 99 28.02 15.46 21.73
C VAL A 99 29.27 14.87 21.06
N LYS A 100 30.28 15.72 20.79
CA LYS A 100 31.53 15.28 20.19
C LYS A 100 32.24 14.19 21.01
N SER A 101 32.30 14.39 22.34
CA SER A 101 32.90 13.42 23.25
C SER A 101 32.17 12.07 23.21
N TYR A 102 30.83 12.09 23.18
CA TYR A 102 30.02 10.89 23.10
C TYR A 102 30.18 10.14 21.76
N LEU A 103 30.20 10.88 20.65
CA LEU A 103 30.41 10.32 19.30
C LEU A 103 31.79 9.65 19.20
N LEU A 104 32.85 10.36 19.60
CA LEU A 104 34.22 9.84 19.60
C LEU A 104 34.38 8.62 20.51
N ALA A 105 33.80 8.64 21.71
CA ALA A 105 33.83 7.49 22.61
C ALA A 105 33.11 6.26 22.03
N GLY A 106 32.16 6.48 21.12
CA GLY A 106 31.46 5.45 20.37
C GLY A 106 32.13 5.03 19.07
N GLY A 107 33.32 5.62 18.73
CA GLY A 107 34.04 5.32 17.50
C GLY A 107 33.54 6.07 16.26
N VAL A 108 32.63 7.01 16.41
CA VAL A 108 32.04 7.79 15.30
C VAL A 108 32.96 9.01 15.02
N PRO A 109 33.50 9.14 13.80
CA PRO A 109 34.36 10.29 13.44
C PRO A 109 33.54 11.57 13.32
N LEU A 110 34.21 12.74 13.40
CA LEU A 110 33.59 14.05 13.42
C LEU A 110 33.71 14.79 12.07
N TYR A 111 33.28 14.20 10.99
CA TYR A 111 33.20 14.90 9.69
C TYR A 111 31.72 15.03 9.24
N ASN A 112 31.44 16.00 8.37
CA ASN A 112 30.10 16.34 7.91
C ASN A 112 29.12 16.66 9.03
N LEU A 113 29.58 17.08 10.19
CA LEU A 113 28.77 17.45 11.35
C LEU A 113 28.70 18.97 11.54
N GLU A 114 27.49 19.47 11.67
CA GLU A 114 27.20 20.87 11.98
C GLU A 114 26.44 20.95 13.32
N PHE A 115 26.98 21.70 14.27
CA PHE A 115 26.39 21.79 15.62
C PHE A 115 25.58 23.08 15.78
N LEU A 116 24.28 22.93 15.95
CA LEU A 116 23.29 23.98 16.11
C LEU A 116 23.05 24.18 17.62
N ILE A 117 23.77 25.15 18.22
CA ILE A 117 23.67 25.38 19.65
C ILE A 117 22.44 26.23 19.94
N THR A 118 21.38 25.60 20.41
CA THR A 118 20.12 26.22 20.80
C THR A 118 19.37 25.36 21.82
N SER A 119 18.36 25.93 22.44
CA SER A 119 17.46 25.21 23.33
C SER A 119 16.36 24.50 22.53
N PHE A 120 15.85 23.39 23.05
CA PHE A 120 14.79 22.59 22.48
C PHE A 120 13.95 21.95 23.60
N ASN A 121 12.76 21.43 23.28
CA ASN A 121 11.91 20.74 24.23
C ASN A 121 11.97 19.22 24.07
N SER A 122 12.10 18.70 22.85
CA SER A 122 11.99 17.25 22.57
C SER A 122 12.88 16.78 21.45
N ILE A 123 12.94 15.44 21.25
CA ILE A 123 13.69 14.76 20.19
C ILE A 123 12.95 14.74 18.84
N TRP A 124 11.64 15.02 18.79
CA TRP A 124 10.73 14.76 17.69
C TRP A 124 10.87 15.76 16.54
N VAL A 125 12.10 15.90 16.00
CA VAL A 125 12.42 16.91 14.97
C VAL A 125 11.69 16.67 13.63
N ARG A 126 11.19 15.50 13.38
CA ARG A 126 10.33 15.24 12.22
C ARG A 126 9.10 16.14 12.23
N ASP A 127 8.49 16.31 13.39
CA ASP A 127 7.21 16.99 13.54
C ASP A 127 7.33 18.50 13.48
N TYR A 128 8.33 19.06 14.17
CA TYR A 128 8.55 20.49 14.24
C TYR A 128 9.67 21.00 13.33
N GLY A 129 10.37 20.10 12.62
CA GLY A 129 11.48 20.45 11.76
C GLY A 129 11.05 21.20 10.49
N PRO A 130 12.02 21.89 9.84
CA PRO A 130 11.75 22.67 8.64
C PRO A 130 11.35 21.79 7.46
N TRP A 131 10.42 22.26 6.63
CA TRP A 131 10.12 21.65 5.35
C TRP A 131 10.84 22.35 4.22
N THR A 132 11.45 21.59 3.31
CA THR A 132 12.11 22.12 2.13
C THR A 132 11.11 22.24 0.98
N ALA A 133 11.04 23.43 0.38
CA ALA A 133 10.33 23.66 -0.87
C ALA A 133 11.20 24.48 -1.82
N TYR A 134 10.91 24.40 -3.12
CA TYR A 134 11.61 25.15 -4.15
C TYR A 134 10.66 26.05 -4.92
N THR A 135 11.04 27.31 -5.18
CA THR A 135 10.35 28.13 -6.17
C THR A 135 10.77 27.68 -7.59
N ASN A 136 9.84 27.78 -8.55
CA ASN A 136 10.06 27.34 -9.94
C ASN A 136 10.64 25.92 -10.04
N ASP A 137 10.22 25.04 -9.13
CA ASP A 137 10.66 23.65 -8.99
C ASP A 137 12.10 23.47 -8.47
N ILE A 138 13.05 24.39 -8.77
CA ILE A 138 14.48 24.22 -8.51
C ILE A 138 15.23 25.50 -8.14
N ASP A 139 14.62 26.69 -8.24
CA ASP A 139 15.38 27.95 -8.23
C ASP A 139 15.92 28.35 -6.86
N THR A 140 15.03 28.40 -5.87
CA THR A 140 15.39 28.83 -4.53
C THR A 140 14.87 27.84 -3.52
N LEU A 141 15.77 27.30 -2.71
CA LEU A 141 15.42 26.52 -1.54
C LEU A 141 14.78 27.44 -0.50
N ASN A 142 13.55 27.12 -0.13
CA ASN A 142 12.81 27.81 0.91
C ASN A 142 12.54 26.86 2.08
N ILE A 143 12.51 27.41 3.27
CA ILE A 143 12.06 26.72 4.47
C ILE A 143 10.58 27.09 4.69
N ILE A 144 9.76 26.07 4.85
CA ILE A 144 8.35 26.22 5.22
C ILE A 144 8.19 25.76 6.66
N ASP A 145 7.48 26.57 7.41
CA ASP A 145 7.23 26.39 8.84
C ASP A 145 5.73 26.49 9.13
N TRP A 146 5.22 25.67 10.02
CA TRP A 146 3.84 25.68 10.50
C TRP A 146 3.76 25.64 12.02
N ILE A 147 2.58 25.81 12.58
CA ILE A 147 2.36 25.72 14.02
C ILE A 147 2.52 24.24 14.42
N TYR A 148 3.51 23.95 15.27
CA TYR A 148 3.67 22.63 15.84
C TYR A 148 2.48 22.27 16.72
N ASN A 149 1.94 21.05 16.56
CA ASN A 149 0.74 20.60 17.27
C ASN A 149 0.98 20.23 18.76
N ARG A 150 2.04 20.75 19.37
CA ARG A 150 2.38 20.59 20.80
C ARG A 150 2.78 21.96 21.39
N PRO A 151 2.49 22.23 22.66
CA PRO A 151 2.89 23.48 23.31
C PRO A 151 4.37 23.48 23.71
N ARG A 152 5.23 23.28 22.71
CA ARG A 152 6.69 23.15 22.82
C ARG A 152 7.39 24.30 22.07
N PRO A 153 7.40 25.50 22.62
CA PRO A 153 7.84 26.70 21.90
C PRO A 153 9.31 26.69 21.47
N LEU A 154 10.17 25.91 22.16
CA LEU A 154 11.58 25.80 21.78
C LEU A 154 11.77 24.82 20.60
N ASP A 155 10.85 23.89 20.40
CA ASP A 155 10.79 23.04 19.22
C ASP A 155 10.19 23.82 18.04
N ASP A 156 9.06 24.51 18.28
CA ASP A 156 8.28 25.24 17.27
C ASP A 156 9.08 26.38 16.58
N ILE A 157 10.12 26.94 17.23
CA ILE A 157 10.99 27.95 16.64
C ILE A 157 12.16 27.38 15.81
N THR A 158 12.33 26.08 15.80
CA THR A 158 13.47 25.42 15.11
C THR A 158 13.58 25.76 13.62
N PRO A 159 12.48 25.78 12.82
CA PRO A 159 12.57 26.12 11.40
C PRO A 159 13.12 27.54 11.18
N VAL A 160 12.76 28.50 12.02
CA VAL A 160 13.24 29.88 11.94
C VAL A 160 14.74 29.93 12.25
N PHE A 161 15.17 29.24 13.31
CA PHE A 161 16.58 29.16 13.67
C PHE A 161 17.40 28.50 12.56
N PHE A 162 16.92 27.40 12.02
CA PHE A 162 17.60 26.65 10.97
C PHE A 162 17.67 27.44 9.65
N ALA A 163 16.60 28.07 9.23
CA ALA A 163 16.57 28.92 8.02
C ALA A 163 17.61 30.04 8.10
N ASN A 164 17.70 30.71 9.26
CA ASN A 164 18.73 31.73 9.49
C ASN A 164 20.16 31.13 9.46
N TYR A 165 20.36 29.93 10.00
CA TYR A 165 21.65 29.27 10.02
C TYR A 165 22.17 28.94 8.63
N ILE A 166 21.28 28.43 7.75
CA ILE A 166 21.63 28.08 6.37
C ILE A 166 21.46 29.24 5.37
N TYR A 167 21.05 30.42 5.82
CA TYR A 167 20.75 31.59 5.01
C TYR A 167 19.67 31.35 3.94
N ALA A 168 18.66 30.54 4.25
CA ALA A 168 17.52 30.28 3.37
C ALA A 168 16.34 31.20 3.69
N PRO A 169 15.54 31.62 2.70
CA PRO A 169 14.24 32.23 2.95
C PRO A 169 13.35 31.31 3.76
N ILE A 170 12.55 31.91 4.67
CA ILE A 170 11.56 31.18 5.45
C ILE A 170 10.16 31.77 5.22
N TYR A 171 9.15 30.90 5.15
CA TYR A 171 7.76 31.22 5.00
C TYR A 171 6.96 30.46 6.05
N GLN A 172 6.13 31.19 6.83
CA GLN A 172 5.48 30.62 7.99
C GLN A 172 3.96 30.61 7.83
N THR A 173 3.35 29.49 8.17
CA THR A 173 1.89 29.34 8.26
C THR A 173 1.43 29.53 9.72
N THR A 174 1.80 30.65 10.34
CA THR A 174 1.56 30.92 11.74
C THR A 174 0.51 32.02 12.00
N THR A 175 0.02 32.67 10.92
CA THR A 175 -0.94 33.78 11.03
C THR A 175 -2.09 33.67 10.05
N PRO A 176 -3.31 34.09 10.46
CA PRO A 176 -4.45 34.19 9.54
C PRO A 176 -4.14 35.07 8.32
N PRO A 177 -4.63 34.69 7.11
CA PRO A 177 -5.53 33.57 6.87
C PRO A 177 -4.84 32.21 6.70
N TYR A 178 -3.51 32.16 6.78
CA TYR A 178 -2.69 30.97 6.44
C TYR A 178 -2.21 30.19 7.67
N ASP A 179 -2.71 30.52 8.87
CA ASP A 179 -2.38 29.76 10.08
C ASP A 179 -2.79 28.29 9.93
N LEU A 180 -1.84 27.38 10.16
CA LEU A 180 -2.03 25.94 10.02
C LEU A 180 -1.28 25.19 11.12
N ILE A 181 -2.02 24.42 11.90
CA ILE A 181 -1.46 23.45 12.84
C ILE A 181 -1.14 22.18 12.07
N HIS A 182 0.10 21.74 12.12
CA HIS A 182 0.54 20.54 11.41
C HIS A 182 1.69 19.82 12.14
N THR A 183 1.96 18.60 11.73
CA THR A 183 3.06 17.76 12.23
C THR A 183 3.69 16.97 11.08
N GLY A 184 5.03 16.92 11.05
CA GLY A 184 5.75 16.38 9.93
C GLY A 184 5.64 14.86 9.75
N GLY A 185 5.41 14.11 10.83
CA GLY A 185 5.18 12.66 10.74
C GLY A 185 3.84 12.29 10.07
N ASN A 186 2.94 13.27 10.01
CA ASN A 186 1.66 13.13 9.31
C ASN A 186 1.66 13.73 7.90
N LEU A 187 2.82 13.84 7.25
CA LEU A 187 2.91 14.34 5.88
C LEU A 187 3.96 13.59 5.07
N MET A 188 3.59 13.12 3.89
CA MET A 188 4.50 12.66 2.84
C MET A 188 4.17 13.37 1.54
N VAL A 189 5.22 13.74 0.78
CA VAL A 189 5.13 14.51 -0.47
C VAL A 189 5.83 13.74 -1.59
N ASP A 190 5.21 13.68 -2.77
CA ASP A 190 5.77 12.97 -3.93
C ASP A 190 6.76 13.79 -4.79
N GLY A 191 7.00 15.06 -4.44
CA GLY A 191 7.84 15.95 -5.25
C GLY A 191 7.17 16.48 -6.52
N HIS A 192 5.91 16.13 -6.77
CA HIS A 192 5.13 16.47 -7.96
C HIS A 192 3.78 17.11 -7.65
N GLY A 193 3.59 17.53 -6.41
CA GLY A 193 2.39 18.20 -5.95
C GLY A 193 1.30 17.29 -5.40
N THR A 194 1.61 16.01 -5.14
CA THR A 194 0.75 15.13 -4.33
C THR A 194 1.28 15.01 -2.91
N ALA A 195 0.39 15.11 -1.94
CA ALA A 195 0.70 14.82 -0.55
C ALA A 195 -0.28 13.82 0.05
N PHE A 196 0.19 13.12 1.08
CA PHE A 196 -0.57 12.16 1.86
C PHE A 196 -0.54 12.54 3.34
N SER A 197 -1.69 12.45 4.01
CA SER A 197 -1.79 12.56 5.47
C SER A 197 -2.94 11.70 6.00
N SER A 198 -3.04 11.59 7.31
CA SER A 198 -4.28 11.21 7.97
C SER A 198 -5.19 12.44 8.11
N LYS A 199 -6.46 12.22 8.45
CA LYS A 199 -7.42 13.30 8.76
C LYS A 199 -7.12 14.03 10.09
N LEU A 200 -6.02 13.71 10.74
CA LEU A 200 -5.52 14.48 11.89
C LEU A 200 -5.43 15.97 11.54
N ILE A 201 -4.95 16.29 10.33
CA ILE A 201 -4.85 17.68 9.84
C ILE A 201 -6.18 18.44 9.89
N LEU A 202 -7.30 17.75 9.62
CA LEU A 202 -8.65 18.35 9.71
C LEU A 202 -9.08 18.52 11.18
N ASN A 203 -8.76 17.54 12.01
CA ASN A 203 -9.13 17.51 13.42
C ASN A 203 -8.41 18.60 14.23
N GLU A 204 -7.16 18.89 13.88
CA GLU A 204 -6.34 19.92 14.53
C GLU A 204 -6.65 21.33 14.06
N ASN A 205 -7.34 21.48 12.92
CA ASN A 205 -7.73 22.77 12.34
C ASN A 205 -9.26 22.92 12.22
N PRO A 206 -10.03 22.76 13.31
CA PRO A 206 -11.51 22.72 13.24
C PRO A 206 -12.12 24.06 12.82
N GLY A 207 -11.37 25.16 12.85
CA GLY A 207 -11.78 26.49 12.40
C GLY A 207 -11.63 26.70 10.88
N LYS A 208 -11.06 25.73 10.15
CA LYS A 208 -10.83 25.81 8.70
C LYS A 208 -11.64 24.75 7.95
N THR A 209 -12.08 25.09 6.77
CA THR A 209 -12.60 24.09 5.83
C THR A 209 -11.45 23.31 5.19
N GLU A 210 -11.72 22.11 4.72
CA GLU A 210 -10.74 21.31 4.00
C GLU A 210 -10.15 22.06 2.79
N ALA A 211 -10.97 22.80 2.05
CA ALA A 211 -10.52 23.63 0.93
C ALA A 211 -9.54 24.75 1.35
N GLN A 212 -9.71 25.33 2.54
CA GLN A 212 -8.76 26.32 3.05
C GLN A 212 -7.42 25.69 3.44
N ILE A 213 -7.44 24.48 3.99
CA ILE A 213 -6.23 23.70 4.27
C ILE A 213 -5.52 23.36 2.97
N ASP A 214 -6.27 22.88 1.96
CA ASP A 214 -5.71 22.55 0.64
C ASP A 214 -5.11 23.79 -0.04
N GLU A 215 -5.73 24.96 0.09
CA GLU A 215 -5.20 26.23 -0.41
C GLU A 215 -3.87 26.61 0.26
N ILE A 216 -3.76 26.44 1.59
CA ILE A 216 -2.51 26.71 2.32
C ILE A 216 -1.41 25.75 1.82
N MET A 217 -1.69 24.46 1.75
CA MET A 217 -0.74 23.46 1.28
C MET A 217 -0.32 23.69 -0.18
N SER A 218 -1.24 24.16 -1.01
CA SER A 218 -0.93 24.53 -2.40
C SER A 218 -0.01 25.74 -2.48
N LYS A 219 -0.27 26.78 -1.70
CA LYS A 219 0.51 28.03 -1.73
C LYS A 219 1.90 27.89 -1.13
N PHE A 220 2.07 27.09 -0.07
CA PHE A 220 3.32 27.00 0.67
C PHE A 220 4.18 25.82 0.25
N LEU A 221 3.58 24.68 -0.17
CA LEU A 221 4.28 23.46 -0.58
C LEU A 221 3.98 23.02 -2.02
N GLY A 222 3.15 23.74 -2.76
CA GLY A 222 2.79 23.36 -4.13
C GLY A 222 1.92 22.12 -4.23
N ILE A 223 1.19 21.76 -3.17
CA ILE A 223 0.37 20.56 -3.14
C ILE A 223 -0.96 20.82 -3.85
N ASN A 224 -1.14 20.20 -5.01
CA ASN A 224 -2.35 20.33 -5.82
C ASN A 224 -3.32 19.16 -5.60
N ARG A 225 -2.85 18.07 -4.99
CA ARG A 225 -3.62 16.87 -4.68
C ARG A 225 -3.26 16.39 -3.27
N TYR A 226 -4.13 16.70 -2.31
CA TYR A 226 -3.91 16.33 -0.91
C TYR A 226 -4.80 15.17 -0.51
N ILE A 227 -4.21 13.97 -0.39
CA ILE A 227 -4.88 12.72 -0.05
C ILE A 227 -4.92 12.58 1.46
N LYS A 228 -6.12 12.57 2.03
CA LYS A 228 -6.36 12.50 3.48
C LYS A 228 -7.05 11.18 3.82
N MET A 229 -6.33 10.30 4.50
CA MET A 229 -6.79 8.98 4.92
C MET A 229 -7.44 9.04 6.30
N ASN A 230 -8.28 8.06 6.64
CA ASN A 230 -8.85 7.99 7.99
C ASN A 230 -7.76 7.70 9.02
N ASN A 231 -7.91 8.29 10.21
CA ASN A 231 -7.07 7.99 11.37
C ASN A 231 -7.18 6.51 11.73
N LEU A 232 -6.09 5.94 12.23
CA LEU A 232 -6.09 4.57 12.74
C LEU A 232 -6.71 4.53 14.14
N PRO A 233 -7.51 3.47 14.47
CA PRO A 233 -8.22 3.37 15.74
C PRO A 233 -7.34 3.29 16.99
N TYR A 234 -6.18 2.66 16.90
CA TYR A 234 -5.29 2.43 18.05
C TYR A 234 -4.01 3.27 18.02
N ASP A 235 -3.72 3.93 16.90
CA ASP A 235 -2.62 4.89 16.82
C ASP A 235 -3.01 6.21 17.50
N VAL A 236 -2.36 6.50 18.62
CA VAL A 236 -2.66 7.69 19.45
C VAL A 236 -2.19 8.99 18.80
N ILE A 237 -1.14 8.94 18.00
CA ILE A 237 -0.57 10.13 17.34
C ILE A 237 -1.15 10.37 15.94
N HIS A 238 -1.75 9.34 15.33
CA HIS A 238 -2.37 9.37 14.00
C HIS A 238 -1.43 9.82 12.87
N HIS A 239 -0.14 9.53 12.98
CA HIS A 239 0.86 9.84 11.96
C HIS A 239 0.92 8.76 10.90
N ILE A 240 0.93 9.16 9.62
CA ILE A 240 0.92 8.19 8.51
C ILE A 240 2.25 7.44 8.34
N ASP A 241 3.37 8.01 8.75
CA ASP A 241 4.69 7.39 8.68
C ASP A 241 4.83 6.14 9.56
N MET A 242 3.88 5.93 10.47
CA MET A 242 3.79 4.72 11.30
C MET A 242 3.24 3.50 10.55
N HIS A 243 2.62 3.66 9.38
CA HIS A 243 2.00 2.54 8.68
C HIS A 243 2.08 2.57 7.15
N ILE A 244 2.53 3.70 6.57
CA ILE A 244 2.73 3.85 5.12
C ILE A 244 3.94 4.73 4.85
N LYS A 245 4.65 4.44 3.76
CA LYS A 245 5.78 5.24 3.28
C LYS A 245 5.82 5.26 1.76
N LEU A 246 6.11 6.42 1.17
CA LEU A 246 6.53 6.53 -0.22
C LEU A 246 8.02 6.14 -0.31
N LEU A 247 8.35 5.22 -1.21
CA LEU A 247 9.74 4.86 -1.53
C LEU A 247 10.26 5.62 -2.75
N ASP A 248 9.35 5.96 -3.64
CA ASP A 248 9.56 6.81 -4.82
C ASP A 248 8.20 7.34 -5.31
N GLU A 249 8.16 7.98 -6.48
CA GLU A 249 6.97 8.60 -7.08
C GLU A 249 5.83 7.62 -7.36
N GLU A 250 6.12 6.32 -7.46
CA GLU A 250 5.18 5.28 -7.90
C GLU A 250 4.96 4.17 -6.87
N THR A 251 5.76 4.13 -5.77
CA THR A 251 5.81 2.97 -4.87
C THR A 251 5.41 3.32 -3.44
N LEU A 252 4.37 2.65 -2.94
CA LEU A 252 3.92 2.69 -1.55
C LEU A 252 4.40 1.44 -0.80
N LEU A 253 5.15 1.64 0.28
CA LEU A 253 5.41 0.60 1.28
C LEU A 253 4.35 0.69 2.36
N VAL A 254 3.60 -0.38 2.59
CA VAL A 254 2.45 -0.38 3.49
C VAL A 254 2.59 -1.46 4.56
N GLY A 255 2.51 -1.05 5.81
CA GLY A 255 2.51 -1.94 6.96
C GLY A 255 1.35 -2.93 6.92
N GLN A 256 1.60 -4.17 7.33
CA GLN A 256 0.60 -5.23 7.31
C GLN A 256 0.54 -5.97 8.63
N TYR A 257 -0.61 -5.92 9.27
CA TYR A 257 -0.94 -6.79 10.41
C TYR A 257 -1.56 -8.11 9.94
N PRO A 258 -1.55 -9.17 10.76
CA PRO A 258 -2.39 -10.35 10.50
C PRO A 258 -3.87 -9.96 10.36
N THR A 259 -4.61 -10.71 9.58
CA THR A 259 -6.00 -10.40 9.23
C THR A 259 -6.87 -10.12 10.48
N GLY A 260 -7.52 -8.98 10.52
CA GLY A 260 -8.42 -8.57 11.60
C GLY A 260 -7.75 -8.14 12.91
N ILE A 261 -6.42 -8.02 12.92
CA ILE A 261 -5.64 -7.64 14.11
C ILE A 261 -5.31 -6.15 14.08
N SER A 262 -5.36 -5.53 15.27
CA SER A 262 -4.98 -4.12 15.49
C SER A 262 -5.62 -3.17 14.47
N ASP A 263 -4.85 -2.24 13.92
CA ASP A 263 -5.26 -1.26 12.90
C ASP A 263 -5.30 -1.83 11.47
N GLY A 264 -4.97 -3.11 11.28
CA GLY A 264 -4.93 -3.76 9.96
C GLY A 264 -6.14 -3.48 9.08
N PRO A 265 -7.38 -3.67 9.57
CA PRO A 265 -8.58 -3.37 8.77
C PRO A 265 -8.67 -1.92 8.29
N GLN A 266 -8.25 -0.94 9.10
CA GLN A 266 -8.27 0.47 8.70
C GLN A 266 -7.12 0.80 7.75
N ILE A 267 -5.94 0.21 7.92
CA ILE A 267 -4.82 0.35 6.97
C ILE A 267 -5.24 -0.17 5.59
N GLU A 268 -5.90 -1.35 5.52
CA GLU A 268 -6.42 -1.88 4.27
C GLU A 268 -7.49 -0.97 3.64
N ALA A 269 -8.41 -0.45 4.44
CA ALA A 269 -9.43 0.47 3.95
C ALA A 269 -8.83 1.77 3.41
N ASN A 270 -7.82 2.32 4.08
CA ASN A 270 -7.07 3.50 3.64
C ASN A 270 -6.33 3.23 2.32
N LEU A 271 -5.65 2.09 2.23
CA LEU A 271 -4.97 1.69 0.99
C LEU A 271 -5.96 1.54 -0.16
N GLN A 272 -7.07 0.83 0.03
CA GLN A 272 -8.09 0.70 -1.02
C GLN A 272 -8.69 2.06 -1.42
N TYR A 273 -8.87 2.98 -0.47
CA TYR A 273 -9.29 4.33 -0.78
C TYR A 273 -8.28 5.04 -1.71
N VAL A 274 -6.97 4.91 -1.43
CA VAL A 274 -5.94 5.50 -2.29
C VAL A 274 -5.96 4.86 -3.68
N LEU A 275 -5.92 3.54 -3.77
CA LEU A 275 -5.82 2.81 -5.04
C LEU A 275 -7.05 2.99 -5.94
N ASN A 276 -8.25 3.10 -5.35
CA ASN A 276 -9.49 3.25 -6.12
C ASN A 276 -9.75 4.67 -6.61
N ASN A 277 -9.12 5.68 -5.99
CA ASN A 277 -9.46 7.08 -6.29
C ASN A 277 -8.29 7.88 -6.87
N PHE A 278 -7.06 7.40 -6.76
CA PHE A 278 -5.88 8.17 -7.13
C PHE A 278 -4.89 7.32 -7.94
N GLN A 279 -4.15 8.01 -8.78
CA GLN A 279 -3.01 7.48 -9.52
C GLN A 279 -1.74 8.21 -9.10
N THR A 280 -0.58 7.70 -9.47
CA THR A 280 0.71 8.38 -9.31
C THR A 280 0.73 9.74 -10.03
N CYS A 281 1.76 10.54 -9.83
CA CYS A 281 1.95 11.78 -10.58
C CYS A 281 2.13 11.54 -12.10
N PHE A 282 2.42 10.33 -12.50
CA PHE A 282 2.57 9.91 -13.89
C PHE A 282 1.28 9.32 -14.50
N GLY A 283 0.17 9.28 -13.74
CA GLY A 283 -1.10 8.73 -14.21
C GLY A 283 -1.15 7.20 -14.24
N LYS A 284 -0.24 6.53 -13.54
CA LYS A 284 -0.19 5.07 -13.39
C LYS A 284 -0.76 4.66 -12.03
N PRO A 285 -1.23 3.42 -11.86
CA PRO A 285 -1.52 2.86 -10.55
C PRO A 285 -0.29 2.87 -9.64
N PHE A 286 -0.49 3.00 -8.32
CA PHE A 286 0.60 2.84 -7.37
C PHE A 286 1.05 1.38 -7.30
N ASN A 287 2.37 1.16 -7.28
CA ASN A 287 2.97 -0.10 -6.89
C ASN A 287 2.90 -0.23 -5.37
N VAL A 288 2.39 -1.36 -4.86
CA VAL A 288 2.22 -1.58 -3.42
C VAL A 288 3.13 -2.71 -2.95
N ILE A 289 4.00 -2.38 -2.01
CA ILE A 289 4.86 -3.34 -1.33
C ILE A 289 4.36 -3.50 0.10
N ARG A 290 4.17 -4.74 0.55
CA ARG A 290 3.72 -5.06 1.90
C ARG A 290 4.89 -5.37 2.81
N ILE A 291 4.87 -4.82 4.03
CA ILE A 291 5.85 -5.11 5.05
C ILE A 291 5.16 -5.51 6.35
N PRO A 292 5.51 -6.67 6.96
CA PRO A 292 4.87 -7.08 8.21
C PRO A 292 5.15 -6.09 9.33
N MET A 293 4.12 -5.78 10.12
CA MET A 293 4.25 -5.03 11.37
C MET A 293 4.60 -6.04 12.48
N PRO A 294 5.78 -5.95 13.13
CA PRO A 294 6.21 -6.97 14.08
C PRO A 294 5.50 -6.83 15.43
N PRO A 295 5.10 -7.95 16.07
CA PRO A 295 4.53 -7.90 17.42
C PRO A 295 5.62 -7.62 18.48
N GLU A 296 5.20 -7.17 19.65
CA GLU A 296 6.00 -7.16 20.86
C GLU A 296 5.61 -8.33 21.76
N GLY A 297 6.56 -9.26 22.00
CA GLY A 297 6.26 -10.45 22.81
C GLY A 297 5.06 -11.27 22.30
N GLY A 298 4.78 -11.23 21.00
CA GLY A 298 3.62 -11.88 20.38
C GLY A 298 2.32 -11.07 20.42
N GLN A 299 2.34 -9.86 20.96
CA GLN A 299 1.18 -8.97 21.05
C GLN A 299 1.29 -7.81 20.07
N TYR A 300 0.13 -7.39 19.53
CA TYR A 300 -0.02 -6.23 18.67
C TYR A 300 -0.72 -5.07 19.40
N PRO A 301 -0.62 -3.83 18.93
CA PRO A 301 -1.39 -2.73 19.49
C PRO A 301 -2.89 -3.04 19.61
N PRO A 302 -3.58 -2.60 20.67
CA PRO A 302 -3.08 -1.73 21.74
C PRO A 302 -2.40 -2.43 22.92
N GLN A 303 -2.17 -3.74 22.90
CA GLN A 303 -1.55 -4.49 23.99
C GLN A 303 -0.01 -4.51 23.92
N GLY A 304 0.55 -4.47 22.71
CA GLY A 304 1.99 -4.34 22.44
C GLY A 304 2.33 -2.96 21.89
N ASP A 305 3.63 -2.64 21.84
CA ASP A 305 4.13 -1.41 21.25
C ASP A 305 3.79 -1.31 19.75
N TYR A 306 3.66 -0.08 19.26
CA TYR A 306 3.32 0.21 17.86
C TYR A 306 4.57 0.06 16.96
N ARG A 307 5.15 -1.15 16.91
CA ARG A 307 6.35 -1.46 16.12
C ARG A 307 6.05 -1.41 14.64
N THR A 308 6.91 -0.73 13.90
CA THR A 308 6.74 -0.54 12.45
C THR A 308 8.08 -0.47 11.74
N TYR A 309 8.14 -0.95 10.49
CA TYR A 309 9.28 -0.77 9.60
C TYR A 309 9.07 0.37 8.59
N THR A 310 7.87 0.92 8.47
CA THR A 310 7.61 2.06 7.57
C THR A 310 8.20 3.37 8.11
N ASN A 311 8.45 3.46 9.42
CA ASN A 311 9.08 4.62 10.06
C ASN A 311 10.60 4.64 9.84
N SER A 312 11.00 4.44 8.59
CA SER A 312 12.39 4.46 8.10
C SER A 312 12.74 5.82 7.52
N MET A 313 14.02 6.12 7.36
CA MET A 313 14.53 7.36 6.76
C MET A 313 15.40 7.05 5.54
N ILE A 314 15.15 7.74 4.43
CA ILE A 314 16.00 7.72 3.24
C ILE A 314 16.97 8.90 3.36
N VAL A 315 18.26 8.60 3.40
CA VAL A 315 19.35 9.60 3.43
C VAL A 315 20.23 9.36 2.23
N ASN A 316 19.98 10.07 1.14
CA ASN A 316 20.67 9.87 -0.15
C ASN A 316 20.70 8.40 -0.57
N LYS A 317 21.83 7.71 -0.44
CA LYS A 317 22.01 6.31 -0.87
C LYS A 317 21.81 5.29 0.25
N THR A 318 21.52 5.74 1.46
CA THR A 318 21.33 4.88 2.65
C THR A 318 19.88 4.96 3.14
N VAL A 319 19.28 3.81 3.46
CA VAL A 319 17.98 3.73 4.11
C VAL A 319 18.17 3.17 5.51
N ILE A 320 17.82 3.96 6.51
CA ILE A 320 17.90 3.60 7.93
C ILE A 320 16.55 3.09 8.36
N ILE A 321 16.43 1.79 8.69
CA ILE A 321 15.18 1.15 9.13
C ILE A 321 15.20 0.91 10.65
N PRO A 322 14.08 1.09 11.35
CA PRO A 322 13.97 0.63 12.74
C PRO A 322 14.00 -0.90 12.78
N THR A 323 14.66 -1.46 13.79
CA THR A 323 14.70 -2.92 14.03
C THR A 323 14.27 -3.24 15.45
N TYR A 324 13.77 -4.46 15.68
CA TYR A 324 13.17 -4.86 16.94
C TYR A 324 13.63 -6.25 17.39
N GLU A 325 13.35 -7.30 16.61
CA GLU A 325 13.70 -8.69 16.89
C GLU A 325 14.18 -9.36 15.61
N TYR A 326 15.34 -10.01 15.69
CA TYR A 326 16.03 -10.63 14.55
C TYR A 326 15.12 -11.47 13.64
N GLN A 327 14.19 -12.21 14.23
CA GLN A 327 13.28 -13.10 13.47
C GLN A 327 12.34 -12.34 12.52
N TYR A 328 11.96 -11.10 12.84
CA TYR A 328 11.11 -10.26 12.00
C TYR A 328 11.95 -9.29 11.14
N ASP A 329 13.05 -8.79 11.69
CA ASP A 329 13.95 -7.83 11.05
C ASP A 329 14.53 -8.39 9.74
N THR A 330 14.86 -9.69 9.69
CA THR A 330 15.36 -10.34 8.46
C THR A 330 14.40 -10.22 7.29
N THR A 331 13.09 -10.32 7.54
CA THR A 331 12.05 -10.12 6.52
C THR A 331 12.00 -8.67 6.07
N ALA A 332 12.07 -7.72 6.99
CA ALA A 332 12.09 -6.30 6.67
C ALA A 332 13.30 -5.93 5.81
N PHE A 333 14.50 -6.39 6.18
CA PHE A 333 15.71 -6.18 5.38
C PHE A 333 15.58 -6.74 3.96
N ARG A 334 15.02 -7.94 3.79
CA ARG A 334 14.79 -8.55 2.48
C ARG A 334 13.85 -7.68 1.64
N ILE A 335 12.71 -7.28 2.21
CA ILE A 335 11.71 -6.45 1.52
C ILE A 335 12.32 -5.12 1.07
N TYR A 336 13.06 -4.43 1.95
CA TYR A 336 13.70 -3.16 1.57
C TYR A 336 14.77 -3.35 0.48
N ARG A 337 15.59 -4.40 0.53
CA ARG A 337 16.59 -4.67 -0.51
C ARG A 337 15.96 -4.99 -1.88
N GLU A 338 14.84 -5.69 -1.87
CA GLU A 338 14.07 -5.98 -3.09
C GLU A 338 13.36 -4.72 -3.63
N ALA A 339 12.81 -3.89 -2.74
CA ALA A 339 12.09 -2.68 -3.10
C ALA A 339 13.01 -1.53 -3.55
N MET A 340 14.22 -1.46 -2.98
CA MET A 340 15.18 -0.36 -3.17
C MET A 340 16.57 -0.92 -3.52
N PRO A 341 16.71 -1.56 -4.71
CA PRO A 341 17.97 -2.15 -5.14
C PRO A 341 19.06 -1.07 -5.26
N GLY A 342 20.28 -1.41 -4.79
CA GLY A 342 21.43 -0.51 -4.79
C GLY A 342 21.52 0.42 -3.58
N TYR A 343 20.45 0.59 -2.83
CA TYR A 343 20.51 1.32 -1.56
C TYR A 343 21.23 0.52 -0.47
N ASN A 344 21.99 1.21 0.35
CA ASN A 344 22.56 0.65 1.57
C ASN A 344 21.48 0.57 2.65
N ILE A 345 20.94 -0.63 2.92
CA ILE A 345 19.88 -0.83 3.92
C ILE A 345 20.52 -1.16 5.26
N VAL A 346 20.38 -0.27 6.23
CA VAL A 346 20.94 -0.42 7.59
C VAL A 346 19.83 -0.40 8.63
N GLY A 347 20.04 -1.11 9.73
CA GLY A 347 19.04 -1.22 10.80
C GLY A 347 19.55 -0.64 12.12
N ILE A 348 18.68 0.07 12.83
CA ILE A 348 18.94 0.56 14.19
C ILE A 348 17.90 0.03 15.15
N ASN A 349 18.36 -0.64 16.23
CA ASN A 349 17.46 -1.16 17.24
C ASN A 349 16.65 -0.03 17.91
N SER A 350 15.34 -0.06 17.71
CA SER A 350 14.40 0.96 18.13
C SER A 350 13.52 0.55 19.31
N ASN A 351 13.81 -0.60 19.97
CA ASN A 351 13.02 -1.06 21.11
C ASN A 351 12.97 -0.07 22.29
N SER A 352 13.99 0.77 22.45
CA SER A 352 14.02 1.76 23.53
C SER A 352 13.17 3.01 23.26
N ILE A 353 12.92 3.35 22.00
CA ILE A 353 12.20 4.57 21.62
C ILE A 353 10.75 4.29 21.23
N ILE A 354 10.44 3.12 20.65
CA ILE A 354 9.11 2.81 20.14
C ILE A 354 7.98 2.89 21.18
N PRO A 355 8.22 2.61 22.49
CA PRO A 355 7.22 2.88 23.51
C PRO A 355 6.78 4.34 23.61
N SER A 356 7.59 5.28 23.09
CA SER A 356 7.24 6.69 22.98
C SER A 356 6.48 7.04 21.69
N LEU A 357 6.00 6.03 20.94
CA LEU A 357 5.23 6.13 19.70
C LEU A 357 5.98 6.82 18.55
N GLY A 358 7.25 6.49 18.36
CA GLY A 358 8.06 6.93 17.25
C GLY A 358 9.33 6.10 17.12
N ALA A 359 9.94 6.12 15.93
CA ALA A 359 11.19 5.42 15.67
C ALA A 359 12.16 6.33 14.90
N ILE A 360 12.82 5.83 13.85
CA ILE A 360 13.89 6.53 13.15
C ILE A 360 13.40 7.78 12.42
N HIS A 361 12.30 7.65 11.65
CA HIS A 361 11.76 8.77 10.87
C HIS A 361 11.32 9.95 11.75
N CYS A 362 10.72 9.66 12.90
CA CYS A 362 10.18 10.66 13.82
C CYS A 362 11.27 11.57 14.44
N ILE A 363 12.53 11.12 14.48
CA ILE A 363 13.64 11.85 15.10
C ILE A 363 14.68 12.37 14.09
N VAL A 364 14.35 12.32 12.80
CA VAL A 364 15.19 12.79 11.71
C VAL A 364 14.37 13.65 10.75
N LYS A 365 14.95 14.75 10.26
CA LYS A 365 14.34 15.60 9.24
C LYS A 365 15.31 15.83 8.08
N GLU A 366 14.85 15.60 6.85
CA GLU A 366 15.64 15.83 5.62
C GLU A 366 15.78 17.31 5.30
N VAL A 367 16.89 17.66 4.64
CA VAL A 367 17.18 19.00 4.12
C VAL A 367 17.68 18.90 2.69
N GLY A 368 16.98 19.53 1.76
CA GLY A 368 17.35 19.53 0.34
C GLY A 368 18.58 20.38 0.01
N VAL A 369 19.14 20.15 -1.15
CA VAL A 369 20.32 20.88 -1.66
C VAL A 369 19.92 22.26 -2.20
N PHE A 370 20.84 23.24 -2.18
CA PHE A 370 20.59 24.60 -2.68
C PHE A 370 20.56 24.69 -4.22
N ASP A 371 21.14 23.76 -4.94
CA ASP A 371 21.19 23.74 -6.41
C ASP A 371 20.84 22.32 -6.88
N PRO A 372 19.55 21.93 -6.82
CA PRO A 372 19.14 20.59 -7.20
C PRO A 372 19.25 20.38 -8.71
N ILE A 373 19.58 19.16 -9.11
CA ILE A 373 19.30 18.64 -10.44
C ILE A 373 18.07 17.73 -10.29
N TRP A 374 16.91 18.23 -10.67
CA TRP A 374 15.66 17.50 -10.53
C TRP A 374 15.38 16.70 -11.80
N ILE A 375 15.33 15.37 -11.66
CA ILE A 375 15.04 14.43 -12.74
C ILE A 375 13.70 13.75 -12.41
N SER A 376 12.68 14.07 -13.22
CA SER A 376 11.37 13.43 -13.16
C SER A 376 11.24 12.44 -14.31
N HIS A 377 11.05 11.17 -14.01
CA HIS A 377 10.96 10.09 -14.98
C HIS A 377 9.98 9.02 -14.51
N ALA A 378 8.93 8.78 -15.31
CA ALA A 378 8.06 7.62 -15.11
C ALA A 378 8.79 6.34 -15.55
N LYS A 379 8.89 5.38 -14.65
CA LYS A 379 9.48 4.07 -14.97
C LYS A 379 8.75 3.45 -16.17
N LEU A 380 9.49 2.76 -17.01
CA LEU A 380 8.85 1.94 -18.05
C LEU A 380 8.04 0.81 -17.40
N ASP A 381 7.03 0.34 -18.12
CA ASP A 381 6.28 -0.82 -17.67
C ASP A 381 7.20 -2.05 -17.58
N PRO A 382 6.95 -2.97 -16.65
CA PRO A 382 7.82 -4.14 -16.44
C PRO A 382 8.07 -4.97 -17.69
N ILE A 383 7.13 -4.91 -18.66
CA ILE A 383 7.24 -5.55 -19.96
C ILE A 383 6.99 -4.49 -21.03
N VAL A 384 7.89 -4.41 -21.98
CA VAL A 384 7.84 -3.50 -23.12
C VAL A 384 7.84 -4.32 -24.40
N GLU A 385 6.81 -4.12 -25.25
CA GLU A 385 6.77 -4.74 -26.57
C GLU A 385 7.99 -4.30 -27.38
N THR A 386 8.54 -5.22 -28.16
CA THR A 386 9.69 -4.92 -29.02
C THR A 386 9.32 -3.81 -30.01
N ALA A 387 10.08 -2.74 -29.95
CA ALA A 387 9.99 -1.64 -30.91
C ALA A 387 11.38 -1.36 -31.48
N ASP A 388 11.44 -0.67 -32.62
CA ASP A 388 12.73 -0.29 -33.22
C ASP A 388 13.63 0.49 -32.27
N LEU A 389 13.03 1.38 -31.49
CA LEU A 389 13.69 2.20 -30.45
C LEU A 389 12.81 2.28 -29.20
N ILE A 390 13.39 2.02 -28.03
CA ILE A 390 12.71 2.17 -26.74
C ILE A 390 12.97 3.57 -26.22
N GLN A 391 11.91 4.36 -26.09
CA GLN A 391 11.99 5.76 -25.71
C GLN A 391 12.07 5.92 -24.18
N ILE A 392 13.07 6.67 -23.71
CA ILE A 392 13.22 7.12 -22.32
C ILE A 392 12.96 8.62 -22.28
N LYS A 393 11.89 9.02 -21.62
CA LYS A 393 11.50 10.42 -21.47
C LYS A 393 11.71 10.87 -20.02
N ALA A 394 12.31 12.05 -19.86
CA ALA A 394 12.45 12.69 -18.56
C ALA A 394 12.25 14.20 -18.64
N VAL A 395 11.81 14.81 -17.55
CA VAL A 395 11.92 16.25 -17.31
C VAL A 395 13.15 16.45 -16.45
N ILE A 396 14.10 17.29 -16.89
CA ILE A 396 15.38 17.50 -16.22
C ILE A 396 15.58 19.00 -16.04
N LYS A 397 15.63 19.44 -14.77
CA LYS A 397 15.75 20.85 -14.42
C LYS A 397 16.90 21.11 -13.47
N THR A 398 17.60 22.20 -13.68
CA THR A 398 18.51 22.78 -12.68
C THR A 398 18.66 24.28 -12.97
N LYS A 399 18.91 25.07 -11.93
CA LYS A 399 19.07 26.51 -12.00
C LYS A 399 20.21 26.94 -12.92
N SER A 400 21.32 26.20 -12.90
CA SER A 400 22.52 26.49 -13.70
C SER A 400 22.40 26.08 -15.17
N GLY A 401 21.31 25.40 -15.55
CA GLY A 401 21.14 24.76 -16.87
C GLY A 401 21.86 23.41 -16.96
N ILE A 402 21.41 22.59 -17.91
CA ILE A 402 21.94 21.23 -18.13
C ILE A 402 23.04 21.26 -19.19
N ALA A 403 24.22 20.78 -18.85
CA ALA A 403 25.36 20.61 -19.77
C ALA A 403 25.22 19.31 -20.57
N GLU A 404 24.79 18.22 -19.91
CA GLU A 404 24.65 16.89 -20.50
C GLU A 404 23.56 16.11 -19.81
N ALA A 405 22.80 15.33 -20.57
CA ALA A 405 21.88 14.33 -20.05
C ALA A 405 21.98 13.06 -20.90
N SER A 406 22.00 11.89 -20.27
CA SER A 406 22.22 10.61 -20.93
C SER A 406 21.43 9.50 -20.26
N VAL A 407 20.99 8.53 -21.07
CA VAL A 407 20.51 7.22 -20.62
C VAL A 407 21.69 6.27 -20.66
N PHE A 408 21.96 5.62 -19.55
CA PHE A 408 22.87 4.50 -19.47
C PHE A 408 22.04 3.21 -19.43
N TRP A 409 22.36 2.25 -20.30
CA TRP A 409 21.56 1.03 -20.41
C TRP A 409 22.44 -0.20 -20.66
N SER A 410 21.99 -1.37 -20.25
CA SER A 410 22.71 -2.64 -20.42
C SER A 410 21.75 -3.82 -20.42
N ALA A 411 22.06 -4.85 -21.20
CA ALA A 411 21.44 -6.17 -21.12
C ALA A 411 22.18 -7.09 -20.14
N ASP A 412 23.42 -6.73 -19.78
CA ASP A 412 24.26 -7.43 -18.79
C ASP A 412 25.11 -6.42 -18.04
N THR A 413 24.72 -6.12 -16.82
CA THR A 413 25.41 -5.10 -16.00
C THR A 413 26.87 -5.45 -15.67
N ALA A 414 27.26 -6.73 -15.75
CA ALA A 414 28.64 -7.14 -15.55
C ALA A 414 29.57 -6.65 -16.68
N LEU A 415 29.01 -6.38 -17.86
CA LEU A 415 29.73 -5.81 -19.01
C LEU A 415 29.77 -4.27 -19.02
N GLY A 416 29.13 -3.63 -18.02
CA GLY A 416 28.98 -2.19 -17.94
C GLY A 416 27.75 -1.69 -18.70
N PHE A 417 27.67 -0.34 -18.86
CA PHE A 417 26.53 0.33 -19.45
C PHE A 417 26.90 1.01 -20.76
N ASN A 418 26.04 0.88 -21.75
CA ASN A 418 26.06 1.67 -22.98
C ASN A 418 25.49 3.06 -22.69
N LEU A 419 25.95 4.07 -23.40
CA LEU A 419 25.48 5.45 -23.28
C LEU A 419 24.63 5.84 -24.48
N SER A 420 23.49 6.47 -24.22
CA SER A 420 22.64 7.12 -25.20
C SER A 420 22.36 8.56 -24.76
N THR A 421 22.87 9.54 -25.50
CA THR A 421 22.67 10.97 -25.19
C THR A 421 21.16 11.32 -25.32
N MET A 422 20.64 12.06 -24.34
CA MET A 422 19.28 12.60 -24.39
C MET A 422 19.26 13.95 -25.12
N GLN A 423 18.21 14.16 -25.91
CA GLN A 423 17.96 15.41 -26.61
C GLN A 423 16.80 16.18 -25.99
N PHE A 424 16.99 17.44 -25.69
CA PHE A 424 15.92 18.31 -25.22
C PHE A 424 15.02 18.67 -26.40
N ILE A 425 13.73 18.32 -26.30
CA ILE A 425 12.74 18.48 -27.38
C ILE A 425 11.80 19.65 -27.15
N SER A 426 11.51 20.00 -25.90
CA SER A 426 10.64 21.11 -25.51
C SER A 426 10.91 21.51 -24.07
N GLY A 427 11.41 22.73 -23.85
CA GLY A 427 11.77 23.20 -22.50
C GLY A 427 12.68 22.23 -21.80
N ASP A 428 12.28 21.75 -20.64
CA ASP A 428 13.08 20.85 -19.78
C ASP A 428 12.83 19.35 -20.09
N THR A 429 12.07 19.04 -21.14
CA THR A 429 11.78 17.64 -21.53
C THR A 429 12.87 17.09 -22.42
N ALA A 430 13.55 16.06 -21.99
CA ALA A 430 14.58 15.33 -22.69
C ALA A 430 14.13 13.92 -23.10
N LEU A 431 14.55 13.48 -24.29
CA LEU A 431 14.34 12.13 -24.82
C LEU A 431 15.68 11.45 -25.10
N GLY A 432 15.82 10.24 -24.57
CA GLY A 432 16.85 9.30 -24.93
C GLY A 432 16.26 8.03 -25.53
N TYR A 433 17.08 7.22 -26.15
CA TYR A 433 16.62 6.00 -26.81
C TYR A 433 17.55 4.83 -26.48
N ILE A 434 16.95 3.70 -26.15
CA ILE A 434 17.63 2.41 -26.09
C ILE A 434 17.37 1.73 -27.43
N PRO A 435 18.42 1.24 -28.13
CA PRO A 435 18.25 0.50 -29.40
C PRO A 435 17.34 -0.71 -29.24
N ALA A 436 16.72 -1.15 -30.32
CA ALA A 436 15.92 -2.37 -30.35
C ALA A 436 16.69 -3.56 -29.77
N GLN A 437 16.02 -4.33 -28.96
CA GLN A 437 16.54 -5.51 -28.29
C GLN A 437 15.82 -6.77 -28.76
N THR A 438 16.43 -7.92 -28.57
CA THR A 438 15.78 -9.22 -28.83
C THR A 438 14.73 -9.51 -27.77
N ASP A 439 13.72 -10.31 -28.16
CA ASP A 439 12.70 -10.80 -27.24
C ASP A 439 13.33 -11.52 -26.03
N SER A 440 12.65 -11.47 -24.90
CA SER A 440 13.08 -12.07 -23.64
C SER A 440 14.41 -11.51 -23.08
N THR A 441 14.75 -10.26 -23.45
CA THR A 441 15.93 -9.57 -22.93
C THR A 441 15.56 -8.66 -21.77
N GLU A 442 16.13 -8.88 -20.59
CA GLU A 442 16.02 -7.94 -19.47
C GLU A 442 16.99 -6.77 -19.69
N ILE A 443 16.47 -5.54 -19.65
CA ILE A 443 17.25 -4.32 -19.81
C ILE A 443 17.29 -3.56 -18.49
N PHE A 444 18.49 -3.18 -18.12
CA PHE A 444 18.80 -2.33 -16.97
C PHE A 444 19.13 -0.93 -17.45
N TYR A 445 18.61 0.12 -16.82
CA TYR A 445 18.90 1.49 -17.23
C TYR A 445 18.81 2.49 -16.10
N TYR A 446 19.49 3.63 -16.27
CA TYR A 446 19.35 4.81 -15.44
C TYR A 446 19.58 6.07 -16.26
N ILE A 447 19.15 7.21 -15.72
CA ILE A 447 19.38 8.52 -16.32
C ILE A 447 20.45 9.24 -15.53
N SER A 448 21.36 9.93 -16.21
CA SER A 448 22.35 10.81 -15.61
C SER A 448 22.23 12.19 -16.23
N ALA A 449 22.31 13.22 -15.39
CA ALA A 449 22.34 14.60 -15.84
C ALA A 449 23.44 15.38 -15.14
N THR A 450 24.21 16.16 -15.92
CA THR A 450 25.26 17.04 -15.44
C THR A 450 24.86 18.49 -15.72
N SER A 451 24.93 19.31 -14.68
CA SER A 451 24.66 20.75 -14.77
C SER A 451 25.85 21.53 -15.32
N ASN A 452 25.59 22.77 -15.77
CA ASN A 452 26.65 23.70 -16.16
C ASN A 452 27.59 24.11 -15.00
N SER A 453 27.17 23.87 -13.74
CA SER A 453 28.02 24.02 -12.56
C SER A 453 28.96 22.83 -12.33
N GLY A 454 28.85 21.77 -13.13
CA GLY A 454 29.69 20.57 -13.04
C GLY A 454 29.20 19.52 -12.06
N ARG A 455 28.02 19.68 -11.45
CA ARG A 455 27.39 18.64 -10.61
C ARG A 455 26.71 17.60 -11.48
N THR A 456 26.76 16.35 -11.04
CA THR A 456 26.08 15.22 -11.72
C THR A 456 25.17 14.51 -10.73
N VAL A 457 23.95 14.22 -11.16
CA VAL A 457 22.95 13.44 -10.41
C VAL A 457 22.39 12.34 -11.32
N THR A 458 22.08 11.21 -10.73
CA THR A 458 21.48 10.07 -11.41
C THR A 458 20.04 9.81 -10.94
N LYS A 459 19.25 9.17 -11.78
CA LYS A 459 17.93 8.68 -11.44
C LYS A 459 17.81 7.19 -11.84
N PRO A 460 17.71 6.24 -10.87
CA PRO A 460 17.67 6.49 -9.44
C PRO A 460 19.00 7.04 -8.88
N LEU A 461 18.92 7.67 -7.71
CA LEU A 461 20.07 8.37 -7.09
C LEU A 461 21.26 7.42 -6.81
N VAL A 462 20.99 6.15 -6.57
CA VAL A 462 21.97 5.11 -6.27
C VAL A 462 22.65 4.51 -7.50
N ALA A 463 22.26 4.91 -8.71
CA ALA A 463 22.89 4.36 -9.92
C ALA A 463 24.40 4.63 -9.92
N PRO A 464 25.21 3.67 -10.44
CA PRO A 464 24.83 2.44 -11.13
C PRO A 464 24.57 1.22 -10.23
N ASP A 465 24.70 1.32 -8.89
CA ASP A 465 24.54 0.21 -7.94
C ASP A 465 23.07 -0.28 -7.87
N GLY A 466 22.12 0.61 -8.11
CA GLY A 466 20.71 0.31 -8.31
C GLY A 466 20.18 1.02 -9.54
N VAL A 467 19.42 0.32 -10.36
CA VAL A 467 18.95 0.79 -11.66
C VAL A 467 17.51 0.36 -11.92
N TYR A 468 16.82 1.02 -12.83
CA TYR A 468 15.54 0.56 -13.35
C TYR A 468 15.73 -0.63 -14.27
N LYS A 469 14.70 -1.45 -14.40
CA LYS A 469 14.72 -2.59 -15.30
C LYS A 469 13.35 -2.84 -15.94
N PHE A 470 13.37 -3.44 -17.10
CA PHE A 470 12.19 -3.95 -17.78
C PHE A 470 12.58 -5.13 -18.67
N LEU A 471 11.62 -5.98 -18.99
CA LEU A 471 11.78 -7.08 -19.92
C LEU A 471 11.30 -6.65 -21.31
N VAL A 472 12.11 -6.87 -22.32
CA VAL A 472 11.72 -6.75 -23.73
C VAL A 472 11.15 -8.07 -24.17
N ASP A 473 9.84 -8.18 -24.13
CA ASP A 473 9.13 -9.41 -24.53
C ASP A 473 7.71 -9.04 -24.93
N ASN A 474 7.14 -9.76 -25.87
CA ASN A 474 5.71 -9.69 -26.08
C ASN A 474 5.02 -10.39 -24.91
N PRO A 475 4.10 -9.74 -24.21
CA PRO A 475 3.42 -10.38 -23.11
C PRO A 475 2.73 -11.64 -23.64
N VAL A 476 3.28 -12.81 -23.26
CA VAL A 476 2.56 -14.07 -23.50
C VAL A 476 1.38 -14.04 -22.56
N PRO A 477 0.14 -14.08 -23.07
CA PRO A 477 -1.04 -14.14 -22.22
C PRO A 477 -0.89 -15.25 -21.20
N VAL A 478 -1.57 -15.17 -20.06
CA VAL A 478 -1.59 -16.23 -19.04
C VAL A 478 -1.61 -17.60 -19.71
N GLU A 479 -0.56 -18.40 -19.50
CA GLU A 479 -0.48 -19.72 -20.09
C GLU A 479 -1.41 -20.66 -19.31
N LEU A 480 -2.64 -20.79 -19.82
CA LEU A 480 -3.64 -21.69 -19.29
C LEU A 480 -3.27 -23.14 -19.69
N ILE A 481 -2.69 -23.89 -18.76
CA ILE A 481 -2.28 -25.29 -19.01
C ILE A 481 -3.50 -26.17 -19.24
N THR A 482 -4.49 -26.05 -18.34
CA THR A 482 -5.70 -26.87 -18.39
C THR A 482 -6.92 -26.02 -18.09
N PHE A 483 -8.04 -26.34 -18.75
CA PHE A 483 -9.36 -25.91 -18.34
C PHE A 483 -10.33 -27.07 -18.59
N THR A 484 -11.01 -27.51 -17.53
CA THR A 484 -11.89 -28.67 -17.53
C THR A 484 -13.20 -28.38 -16.81
N ALA A 485 -14.26 -29.04 -17.25
CA ALA A 485 -15.55 -29.06 -16.61
C ALA A 485 -15.99 -30.48 -16.36
N ALA A 486 -16.42 -30.81 -15.18
CA ALA A 486 -16.91 -32.15 -14.84
C ALA A 486 -18.17 -32.08 -14.01
N MET A 487 -19.14 -32.96 -14.30
CA MET A 487 -20.33 -33.09 -13.50
C MET A 487 -20.03 -33.88 -12.22
N VAL A 488 -20.33 -33.29 -11.08
CA VAL A 488 -20.19 -33.91 -9.76
C VAL A 488 -21.50 -33.75 -9.04
N ASN A 489 -22.21 -34.85 -8.83
CA ASN A 489 -23.58 -34.83 -8.30
C ASN A 489 -24.49 -33.94 -9.17
N LYS A 490 -25.04 -32.85 -8.59
CA LYS A 490 -25.93 -31.89 -9.26
C LYS A 490 -25.26 -30.54 -9.53
N SER A 491 -23.94 -30.55 -9.69
CA SER A 491 -23.13 -29.35 -9.91
C SER A 491 -22.13 -29.62 -11.00
N VAL A 492 -21.66 -28.56 -11.64
CA VAL A 492 -20.53 -28.60 -12.56
C VAL A 492 -19.31 -28.03 -11.86
N VAL A 493 -18.28 -28.81 -11.71
CA VAL A 493 -17.01 -28.36 -11.14
C VAL A 493 -16.07 -27.99 -12.27
N LEU A 494 -15.71 -26.71 -12.33
CA LEU A 494 -14.71 -26.18 -13.23
C LEU A 494 -13.36 -26.21 -12.53
N ARG A 495 -12.32 -26.61 -13.24
CA ARG A 495 -10.94 -26.55 -12.76
C ARG A 495 -10.02 -26.06 -13.86
N TRP A 496 -9.11 -25.17 -13.49
CA TRP A 496 -8.06 -24.73 -14.41
C TRP A 496 -6.74 -24.52 -13.68
N GLU A 497 -5.68 -24.60 -14.45
CA GLU A 497 -4.31 -24.44 -14.00
C GLU A 497 -3.60 -23.46 -14.91
N THR A 498 -2.88 -22.51 -14.33
CA THR A 498 -1.99 -21.60 -15.03
C THR A 498 -0.54 -22.02 -14.83
N ALA A 499 0.30 -21.92 -15.86
CA ALA A 499 1.75 -22.10 -15.73
C ALA A 499 2.41 -20.86 -15.15
N THR A 500 2.01 -19.71 -15.67
CA THR A 500 2.45 -18.38 -15.26
C THR A 500 1.26 -17.45 -15.32
N GLU A 501 1.31 -16.38 -14.54
CA GLU A 501 0.37 -15.27 -14.63
C GLU A 501 1.15 -13.96 -14.77
N LEU A 502 0.70 -13.09 -15.65
CA LEU A 502 1.29 -11.79 -15.84
C LEU A 502 0.20 -10.74 -15.80
N ASN A 503 0.34 -9.76 -14.90
CA ASN A 503 -0.62 -8.67 -14.78
C ASN A 503 -2.09 -9.14 -14.62
N ASN A 504 -2.30 -10.37 -14.18
CA ASN A 504 -3.61 -11.03 -14.15
C ASN A 504 -4.46 -10.53 -12.97
N SER A 505 -5.48 -9.73 -13.25
CA SER A 505 -6.50 -9.33 -12.26
C SER A 505 -7.36 -10.51 -11.84
N GLY A 506 -7.67 -11.43 -12.77
CA GLY A 506 -8.45 -12.64 -12.49
C GLY A 506 -9.23 -13.18 -13.67
N PHE A 507 -10.13 -14.09 -13.35
CA PHE A 507 -10.92 -14.84 -14.33
C PHE A 507 -12.41 -14.60 -14.11
N GLU A 508 -13.11 -14.07 -15.13
CA GLU A 508 -14.56 -14.19 -15.18
C GLU A 508 -14.92 -15.58 -15.69
N VAL A 509 -15.73 -16.28 -14.94
CA VAL A 509 -16.32 -17.55 -15.38
C VAL A 509 -17.59 -17.21 -16.13
N GLU A 510 -17.64 -17.57 -17.39
CA GLU A 510 -18.82 -17.36 -18.24
C GLU A 510 -19.46 -18.69 -18.59
N ARG A 511 -20.80 -18.72 -18.52
CA ARG A 511 -21.64 -19.87 -18.81
C ARG A 511 -22.57 -19.58 -19.99
N LYS A 512 -22.80 -20.59 -20.82
CA LYS A 512 -23.78 -20.60 -21.88
C LYS A 512 -24.63 -21.86 -21.78
N VAL A 513 -25.94 -21.74 -21.75
CA VAL A 513 -26.88 -22.87 -21.73
C VAL A 513 -27.52 -23.01 -23.11
N ASN A 514 -27.37 -24.18 -23.75
CA ASN A 514 -27.86 -24.48 -25.08
C ASN A 514 -27.37 -23.45 -26.13
N GLN A 515 -28.27 -22.78 -26.84
CA GLN A 515 -27.96 -21.78 -27.88
C GLN A 515 -27.98 -20.32 -27.40
N ASN A 516 -28.07 -20.09 -26.08
CA ASN A 516 -28.06 -18.74 -25.53
C ASN A 516 -26.67 -18.07 -25.66
N ASN A 517 -26.53 -16.81 -25.26
CA ASN A 517 -25.26 -16.13 -25.17
C ASN A 517 -24.49 -16.54 -23.91
N PHE A 518 -23.17 -16.32 -23.90
CA PHE A 518 -22.38 -16.43 -22.67
C PHE A 518 -22.76 -15.30 -21.69
N GLU A 519 -22.91 -15.67 -20.43
CA GLU A 519 -23.18 -14.78 -19.32
C GLU A 519 -22.14 -14.98 -18.22
N LYS A 520 -21.67 -13.90 -17.61
CA LYS A 520 -20.78 -13.97 -16.44
C LYS A 520 -21.55 -14.52 -15.25
N ILE A 521 -21.02 -15.58 -14.64
CA ILE A 521 -21.60 -16.19 -13.44
C ILE A 521 -20.72 -16.02 -12.20
N SER A 522 -19.42 -15.75 -12.36
CA SER A 522 -18.50 -15.50 -11.24
C SER A 522 -17.26 -14.77 -11.70
N PHE A 523 -16.48 -14.28 -10.71
CA PHE A 523 -15.12 -13.78 -10.88
C PHE A 523 -14.23 -14.37 -9.79
N LEU A 524 -13.06 -14.89 -10.17
CA LEU A 524 -12.03 -15.36 -9.26
C LEU A 524 -10.78 -14.49 -9.44
N PRO A 525 -10.26 -13.89 -8.35
CA PRO A 525 -9.04 -13.09 -8.42
C PRO A 525 -7.85 -13.94 -8.90
N GLY A 526 -7.00 -13.33 -9.70
CA GLY A 526 -5.70 -13.87 -10.09
C GLY A 526 -4.62 -13.60 -9.05
N PHE A 527 -3.41 -14.08 -9.33
CA PHE A 527 -2.23 -13.85 -8.48
C PHE A 527 -1.35 -12.69 -8.98
N GLY A 528 -1.89 -11.86 -9.88
CA GLY A 528 -1.15 -10.75 -10.44
C GLY A 528 -0.05 -11.20 -11.39
N THR A 529 1.20 -10.92 -11.07
CA THR A 529 2.36 -11.46 -11.79
C THR A 529 3.01 -12.57 -10.98
N SER A 530 2.99 -13.78 -11.50
CA SER A 530 3.55 -14.98 -10.86
C SER A 530 4.14 -15.93 -11.90
N THR A 531 5.32 -16.45 -11.61
CA THR A 531 6.00 -17.50 -12.40
C THR A 531 5.71 -18.90 -11.87
N GLU A 532 4.88 -19.01 -10.82
CA GLU A 532 4.49 -20.28 -10.23
C GLU A 532 3.15 -20.74 -10.79
N LYS A 533 2.94 -22.06 -10.75
CA LYS A 533 1.67 -22.67 -11.15
C LYS A 533 0.58 -22.40 -10.12
N HIS A 534 -0.59 -21.98 -10.60
CA HIS A 534 -1.75 -21.76 -9.75
C HIS A 534 -2.92 -22.64 -10.18
N PHE A 535 -3.68 -23.08 -9.17
CA PHE A 535 -4.81 -23.97 -9.34
C PHE A 535 -6.09 -23.29 -8.89
N TYR A 536 -7.10 -23.32 -9.74
CA TYR A 536 -8.39 -22.71 -9.49
C TYR A 536 -9.51 -23.74 -9.57
N THR A 537 -10.52 -23.53 -8.75
CA THR A 537 -11.72 -24.34 -8.76
C THR A 537 -12.94 -23.46 -8.57
N PHE A 538 -13.98 -23.68 -9.39
CA PHE A 538 -15.28 -23.03 -9.24
C PHE A 538 -16.38 -24.09 -9.39
N THR A 539 -17.43 -24.00 -8.58
CA THR A 539 -18.57 -24.92 -8.64
C THR A 539 -19.83 -24.15 -9.02
N ASP A 540 -20.36 -24.46 -10.20
CA ASP A 540 -21.62 -23.97 -10.69
C ASP A 540 -22.78 -24.92 -10.34
N LYS A 541 -23.95 -24.36 -10.09
CA LYS A 541 -25.21 -25.09 -9.87
C LYS A 541 -26.27 -24.60 -10.84
N PRO A 542 -26.25 -25.10 -12.09
CA PRO A 542 -27.24 -24.69 -13.08
C PRO A 542 -28.64 -25.14 -12.70
N ASP A 543 -29.62 -24.23 -12.86
CA ASP A 543 -31.04 -24.53 -12.56
C ASP A 543 -31.74 -25.32 -13.68
N ASN A 544 -31.16 -25.28 -14.92
CA ASN A 544 -31.72 -25.89 -16.10
C ASN A 544 -30.81 -26.95 -16.67
N GLY A 545 -31.39 -28.08 -17.10
CA GLY A 545 -30.70 -29.15 -17.82
C GLY A 545 -30.43 -28.80 -19.30
N GLY A 546 -29.43 -29.45 -19.89
CA GLY A 546 -29.08 -29.32 -21.29
C GLY A 546 -27.56 -29.30 -21.50
N LYS A 547 -27.17 -28.95 -22.71
CA LYS A 547 -25.74 -28.78 -23.04
C LYS A 547 -25.27 -27.43 -22.47
N ILE A 548 -24.33 -27.48 -21.54
CA ILE A 548 -23.78 -26.27 -20.89
C ILE A 548 -22.34 -26.10 -21.35
N SER A 549 -22.02 -24.93 -21.86
CA SER A 549 -20.68 -24.54 -22.26
C SER A 549 -20.13 -23.49 -21.30
N TYR A 550 -18.86 -23.63 -20.94
CA TYR A 550 -18.14 -22.68 -20.09
C TYR A 550 -16.91 -22.18 -20.81
N ARG A 551 -16.53 -20.94 -20.54
CA ARG A 551 -15.25 -20.36 -20.88
C ARG A 551 -14.78 -19.45 -19.76
N LEU A 552 -13.50 -19.22 -19.69
CA LEU A 552 -12.89 -18.23 -18.83
C LEU A 552 -12.61 -16.98 -19.68
N LYS A 553 -12.90 -15.81 -19.12
CA LYS A 553 -12.40 -14.54 -19.60
C LYS A 553 -11.37 -14.07 -18.59
N GLN A 554 -10.10 -14.25 -18.94
CA GLN A 554 -9.00 -13.71 -18.16
C GLN A 554 -8.93 -12.20 -18.37
N ILE A 555 -8.74 -11.43 -17.30
CA ILE A 555 -8.70 -9.97 -17.34
C ILE A 555 -7.44 -9.51 -16.63
N ASP A 556 -6.70 -8.62 -17.27
CA ASP A 556 -5.51 -7.97 -16.72
C ASP A 556 -5.87 -6.71 -15.93
N PHE A 557 -4.95 -6.23 -15.09
CA PHE A 557 -5.19 -5.01 -14.31
C PHE A 557 -5.38 -3.74 -15.16
N ASN A 558 -4.89 -3.75 -16.40
CA ASN A 558 -5.11 -2.67 -17.38
C ASN A 558 -6.46 -2.77 -18.10
N GLY A 559 -7.23 -3.86 -17.88
CA GLY A 559 -8.54 -4.11 -18.48
C GLY A 559 -8.52 -4.90 -19.79
N ASP A 560 -7.35 -5.25 -20.33
CA ASP A 560 -7.23 -6.16 -21.46
C ASP A 560 -7.70 -7.56 -21.07
N PHE A 561 -8.19 -8.33 -22.04
CA PHE A 561 -8.72 -9.63 -21.72
C PHE A 561 -8.52 -10.66 -22.86
N ASN A 562 -8.44 -11.92 -22.46
CA ASN A 562 -8.39 -13.09 -23.35
C ASN A 562 -9.41 -14.14 -22.95
N TYR A 563 -9.88 -14.93 -23.92
CA TYR A 563 -10.79 -16.05 -23.67
C TYR A 563 -10.07 -17.39 -23.73
N SER A 564 -10.42 -18.27 -22.80
CA SER A 564 -10.02 -19.68 -22.86
C SER A 564 -10.75 -20.44 -23.99
N LYS A 565 -10.29 -21.65 -24.25
CA LYS A 565 -11.10 -22.63 -24.98
C LYS A 565 -12.44 -22.87 -24.27
N ILE A 566 -13.47 -23.22 -25.03
CA ILE A 566 -14.77 -23.61 -24.48
C ILE A 566 -14.71 -25.08 -24.03
N VAL A 567 -15.21 -25.34 -22.82
CA VAL A 567 -15.45 -26.69 -22.31
C VAL A 567 -16.95 -26.92 -22.17
N GLU A 568 -17.42 -28.13 -22.45
CA GLU A 568 -18.84 -28.45 -22.51
C GLU A 568 -19.17 -29.65 -21.62
N VAL A 569 -20.35 -29.60 -21.01
CA VAL A 569 -20.88 -30.64 -20.14
C VAL A 569 -22.34 -30.87 -20.51
N ASP A 570 -22.73 -32.14 -20.66
CA ASP A 570 -24.14 -32.50 -20.75
C ASP A 570 -24.74 -32.62 -19.35
N PHE A 571 -25.51 -31.60 -18.97
CA PHE A 571 -26.17 -31.52 -17.66
C PHE A 571 -27.57 -32.14 -17.78
N ASN A 572 -27.61 -33.47 -17.76
CA ASN A 572 -28.85 -34.21 -17.92
C ASN A 572 -29.64 -34.22 -16.62
N LEU A 573 -30.56 -33.29 -16.48
CA LEU A 573 -31.60 -33.39 -15.46
C LEU A 573 -32.67 -34.38 -15.94
N PRO A 574 -33.30 -35.16 -15.06
CA PRO A 574 -34.47 -35.98 -15.40
C PRO A 574 -35.54 -35.15 -16.08
N LYS A 575 -36.12 -35.66 -17.16
CA LYS A 575 -37.12 -34.93 -17.96
C LYS A 575 -38.55 -35.20 -17.55
N GLU A 576 -38.79 -36.33 -16.90
CA GLU A 576 -40.13 -36.78 -16.57
C GLU A 576 -40.19 -37.28 -15.13
N PHE A 577 -41.34 -37.09 -14.48
CA PHE A 577 -41.61 -37.69 -13.18
C PHE A 577 -41.77 -39.21 -13.39
N SER A 578 -41.22 -39.99 -12.50
CA SER A 578 -41.50 -41.43 -12.46
C SER A 578 -41.33 -42.01 -11.06
N ILE A 579 -41.95 -43.12 -10.81
CA ILE A 579 -41.76 -43.95 -9.63
C ILE A 579 -41.47 -45.39 -10.06
N ALA A 580 -40.38 -45.95 -9.59
CA ALA A 580 -39.99 -47.33 -9.91
C ALA A 580 -40.74 -48.34 -9.06
N GLN A 581 -40.75 -49.61 -9.53
CA GLN A 581 -41.22 -50.72 -8.71
C GLN A 581 -40.27 -50.87 -7.52
N ASN A 582 -40.86 -51.00 -6.30
CA ASN A 582 -40.06 -51.23 -5.10
C ASN A 582 -39.20 -52.50 -5.23
N TYR A 583 -37.99 -52.46 -4.69
CA TYR A 583 -37.12 -53.64 -4.72
C TYR A 583 -36.45 -53.84 -3.32
N PRO A 584 -36.50 -55.08 -2.81
CA PRO A 584 -37.17 -56.27 -3.34
C PRO A 584 -38.74 -56.17 -3.34
N ASN A 585 -39.38 -56.91 -4.23
CA ASN A 585 -40.84 -57.12 -4.22
C ASN A 585 -41.16 -58.53 -4.75
N PRO A 586 -41.64 -59.50 -3.97
CA PRO A 586 -42.00 -59.33 -2.55
C PRO A 586 -40.86 -58.94 -1.61
N PHE A 587 -41.19 -58.30 -0.49
CA PHE A 587 -40.17 -57.84 0.52
C PHE A 587 -40.49 -58.36 1.91
N ASN A 588 -39.41 -58.44 2.77
CA ASN A 588 -39.47 -58.91 4.18
C ASN A 588 -38.33 -58.27 5.02
N PRO A 589 -38.57 -57.47 6.00
CA PRO A 589 -39.70 -56.52 6.09
C PRO A 589 -39.39 -55.20 5.40
N VAL A 590 -38.19 -55.05 4.79
CA VAL A 590 -37.67 -53.80 4.21
C VAL A 590 -37.64 -53.84 2.69
N THR A 591 -37.96 -52.71 2.08
CA THR A 591 -37.86 -52.48 0.62
C THR A 591 -37.48 -51.03 0.35
N LYS A 592 -36.92 -50.80 -0.84
CA LYS A 592 -36.57 -49.47 -1.34
C LYS A 592 -37.49 -49.07 -2.47
N ILE A 593 -37.83 -47.80 -2.50
CA ILE A 593 -38.64 -47.17 -3.53
C ILE A 593 -37.82 -46.05 -4.16
N GLU A 594 -37.58 -46.15 -5.48
CA GLU A 594 -36.92 -45.10 -6.24
C GLU A 594 -37.94 -44.27 -7.00
N PHE A 595 -37.72 -42.95 -7.04
CA PHE A 595 -38.52 -42.01 -7.81
C PHE A 595 -37.67 -40.88 -8.39
N VAL A 596 -38.17 -40.28 -9.47
CA VAL A 596 -37.48 -39.23 -10.23
C VAL A 596 -38.34 -37.95 -10.23
N ILE A 597 -37.73 -36.84 -9.90
CA ILE A 597 -38.34 -35.52 -9.87
C ILE A 597 -37.62 -34.62 -10.89
N PRO A 598 -38.29 -34.18 -11.98
CA PRO A 598 -37.64 -33.37 -13.03
C PRO A 598 -37.58 -31.86 -12.69
N ASN A 599 -38.44 -31.35 -11.84
CA ASN A 599 -38.47 -29.96 -11.38
C ASN A 599 -38.79 -29.88 -9.88
N SER A 600 -38.43 -28.78 -9.23
CA SER A 600 -38.71 -28.57 -7.80
C SER A 600 -40.22 -28.73 -7.54
N SER A 601 -40.58 -29.63 -6.64
CA SER A 601 -41.97 -29.97 -6.35
C SER A 601 -42.12 -30.43 -4.91
N LEU A 602 -43.29 -30.13 -4.33
CA LEU A 602 -43.73 -30.79 -3.09
C LEU A 602 -44.02 -32.26 -3.40
N VAL A 603 -43.22 -33.16 -2.85
CA VAL A 603 -43.29 -34.60 -3.05
C VAL A 603 -43.95 -35.23 -1.83
N ILE A 604 -45.00 -36.02 -2.09
CA ILE A 604 -45.71 -36.80 -1.09
C ILE A 604 -45.70 -38.26 -1.54
N LEU A 605 -45.05 -39.13 -0.74
CA LEU A 605 -45.06 -40.58 -0.94
C LEU A 605 -45.74 -41.24 0.25
N LYS A 606 -46.85 -41.88 -0.02
CA LYS A 606 -47.70 -42.54 0.99
C LYS A 606 -47.93 -44.00 0.67
N ILE A 607 -48.10 -44.78 1.74
CA ILE A 607 -48.45 -46.22 1.66
C ILE A 607 -49.88 -46.39 2.12
N TYR A 608 -50.63 -47.27 1.39
CA TYR A 608 -52.03 -47.57 1.68
C TYR A 608 -52.19 -49.11 1.73
N ASP A 609 -53.16 -49.50 2.55
CA ASP A 609 -53.63 -50.89 2.53
C ASP A 609 -54.63 -51.11 1.35
N VAL A 610 -55.11 -52.37 1.17
CA VAL A 610 -56.04 -52.71 0.09
C VAL A 610 -57.42 -52.07 0.18
N LEU A 611 -57.74 -51.50 1.35
CA LEU A 611 -58.96 -50.74 1.57
C LEU A 611 -58.80 -49.23 1.33
N GLY A 612 -57.59 -48.82 0.90
CA GLY A 612 -57.26 -47.44 0.64
C GLY A 612 -57.01 -46.60 1.88
N ARG A 613 -56.82 -47.21 3.04
CA ARG A 613 -56.45 -46.49 4.27
C ARG A 613 -54.97 -46.25 4.28
N GLU A 614 -54.55 -45.01 4.62
CA GLU A 614 -53.17 -44.64 4.77
C GLU A 614 -52.52 -45.38 5.95
N VAL A 615 -51.40 -46.05 5.70
CA VAL A 615 -50.66 -46.78 6.73
C VAL A 615 -49.31 -46.12 7.05
N SER A 616 -48.75 -45.34 6.11
CA SER A 616 -47.54 -44.57 6.36
C SER A 616 -47.38 -43.44 5.35
N THR A 617 -46.78 -42.33 5.79
CA THR A 617 -46.25 -41.32 4.91
C THR A 617 -44.69 -41.35 4.99
N ILE A 618 -44.03 -41.63 3.87
CA ILE A 618 -42.59 -41.80 3.78
C ILE A 618 -41.91 -40.51 3.43
N VAL A 619 -42.48 -39.71 2.51
CA VAL A 619 -41.99 -38.43 2.09
C VAL A 619 -43.11 -37.42 2.10
N ASN A 620 -42.89 -36.21 2.65
CA ASN A 620 -43.78 -35.07 2.56
C ASN A 620 -42.97 -33.79 2.69
N GLU A 621 -42.19 -33.47 1.63
CA GLU A 621 -41.31 -32.29 1.61
C GLU A 621 -41.02 -31.84 0.17
N GLU A 622 -40.54 -30.61 0.00
CA GLU A 622 -40.05 -30.14 -1.28
C GLU A 622 -38.78 -30.90 -1.68
N LYS A 623 -38.75 -31.42 -2.88
CA LYS A 623 -37.60 -32.06 -3.50
C LYS A 623 -37.16 -31.29 -4.75
N GLN A 624 -35.83 -31.09 -4.86
CA GLN A 624 -35.23 -30.53 -6.06
C GLN A 624 -35.23 -31.56 -7.19
N PRO A 625 -34.99 -31.17 -8.46
CA PRO A 625 -34.84 -32.13 -9.55
C PRO A 625 -33.78 -33.21 -9.24
N GLY A 626 -34.10 -34.46 -9.49
CA GLY A 626 -33.17 -35.57 -9.24
C GLY A 626 -33.83 -36.91 -9.04
N THR A 627 -33.01 -37.97 -8.87
CA THR A 627 -33.43 -39.31 -8.51
C THR A 627 -33.28 -39.50 -7.00
N TYR A 628 -34.30 -40.05 -6.35
CA TYR A 628 -34.36 -40.29 -4.93
C TYR A 628 -34.65 -41.75 -4.64
N GLU A 629 -34.04 -42.30 -3.61
CA GLU A 629 -34.33 -43.62 -3.07
C GLU A 629 -34.72 -43.46 -1.60
N VAL A 630 -35.81 -44.09 -1.20
CA VAL A 630 -36.28 -44.11 0.18
C VAL A 630 -36.56 -45.54 0.61
N GLU A 631 -36.29 -45.80 1.88
CA GLU A 631 -36.52 -47.14 2.48
C GLU A 631 -37.86 -47.15 3.17
N PHE A 632 -38.57 -48.23 3.00
CA PHE A 632 -39.81 -48.55 3.73
C PHE A 632 -39.65 -49.83 4.52
N ASN A 633 -39.91 -49.76 5.82
CA ASN A 633 -39.92 -50.91 6.72
C ASN A 633 -41.37 -51.24 7.14
N GLY A 634 -41.80 -52.40 6.71
CA GLY A 634 -43.13 -52.95 7.00
C GLY A 634 -43.18 -53.89 8.19
N SER A 635 -42.24 -53.86 9.12
CA SER A 635 -42.19 -54.79 10.31
C SER A 635 -43.46 -54.78 11.13
N ASP A 636 -44.18 -53.69 11.22
CA ASP A 636 -45.37 -53.56 12.05
C ASP A 636 -46.68 -53.86 11.28
N LEU A 637 -46.56 -54.17 10.03
CA LEU A 637 -47.72 -54.45 9.13
C LEU A 637 -47.88 -55.94 8.93
N PRO A 638 -49.11 -56.47 8.77
CA PRO A 638 -49.36 -57.85 8.42
C PRO A 638 -48.91 -58.17 6.99
N SER A 639 -48.56 -59.45 6.73
CA SER A 639 -48.30 -59.90 5.35
C SER A 639 -49.53 -59.59 4.49
N GLY A 640 -49.28 -59.07 3.27
CA GLY A 640 -50.37 -58.64 2.42
C GLY A 640 -49.91 -57.70 1.27
N VAL A 641 -50.87 -57.29 0.49
CA VAL A 641 -50.70 -56.34 -0.59
C VAL A 641 -50.89 -54.90 -0.07
N TYR A 642 -49.93 -54.02 -0.43
CA TYR A 642 -49.97 -52.60 -0.17
C TYR A 642 -49.79 -51.84 -1.48
N LEU A 643 -50.30 -50.61 -1.48
CA LEU A 643 -50.09 -49.65 -2.57
C LEU A 643 -49.23 -48.51 -2.06
N TYR A 644 -48.28 -48.04 -2.85
CA TYR A 644 -47.61 -46.79 -2.60
C TYR A 644 -47.88 -45.79 -3.70
N THR A 645 -48.16 -44.55 -3.33
CA THR A 645 -48.54 -43.48 -4.23
C THR A 645 -47.59 -42.32 -4.09
N LEU A 646 -46.95 -41.95 -5.20
CA LEU A 646 -46.18 -40.71 -5.31
C LEU A 646 -47.03 -39.64 -5.91
N ARG A 647 -47.08 -38.50 -5.24
CA ARG A 647 -47.66 -37.25 -5.74
C ARG A 647 -46.58 -36.18 -5.77
N ALA A 648 -46.40 -35.52 -6.93
CA ALA A 648 -45.49 -34.41 -7.10
C ALA A 648 -46.09 -33.40 -8.07
N GLY A 649 -46.57 -32.26 -7.56
CA GLY A 649 -47.38 -31.30 -8.32
C GLY A 649 -48.62 -31.94 -8.91
N THR A 650 -48.76 -32.00 -10.23
CA THR A 650 -49.87 -32.65 -10.96
C THR A 650 -49.65 -34.13 -11.23
N PHE A 651 -48.40 -34.61 -11.04
CA PHE A 651 -48.07 -36.03 -11.24
C PHE A 651 -48.60 -36.86 -10.07
N ILE A 652 -49.30 -37.98 -10.40
CA ILE A 652 -49.72 -38.98 -9.43
C ILE A 652 -49.55 -40.34 -10.06
N GLU A 653 -48.79 -41.21 -9.42
CA GLU A 653 -48.63 -42.61 -9.86
C GLU A 653 -48.64 -43.53 -8.63
N SER A 654 -49.29 -44.68 -8.76
CA SER A 654 -49.36 -45.70 -7.72
C SER A 654 -48.83 -47.02 -8.21
N LYS A 655 -48.14 -47.73 -7.34
CA LYS A 655 -47.66 -49.09 -7.59
C LYS A 655 -47.99 -50.02 -6.44
N LYS A 656 -48.00 -51.31 -6.76
CA LYS A 656 -48.33 -52.36 -5.82
C LYS A 656 -47.06 -53.00 -5.27
N MET A 657 -47.04 -53.28 -3.95
CA MET A 657 -45.97 -54.05 -3.31
C MET A 657 -46.58 -55.16 -2.46
N LEU A 658 -45.82 -56.25 -2.27
CA LEU A 658 -46.21 -57.45 -1.54
C LEU A 658 -45.25 -57.67 -0.35
N LEU A 659 -45.78 -57.56 0.87
CA LEU A 659 -45.09 -57.88 2.11
C LEU A 659 -45.31 -59.36 2.45
N LEU A 660 -44.25 -60.10 2.60
CA LEU A 660 -44.25 -61.48 3.09
C LEU A 660 -43.40 -61.55 4.35
N LYS A 661 -44.04 -61.90 5.47
CA LYS A 661 -43.32 -62.18 6.72
C LYS A 661 -43.11 -63.67 6.86
#